data_a9bc8956a327f5a504ead7a1111e17a4
#
_entry.id   a9bc8956a327f5a504ead7a1111e17a4
#
_cell.length_a   1.000
_cell.length_b   1.000
_cell.length_c   1.000
_cell.angle_alpha   90.00
_cell.angle_beta   90.00
_cell.angle_gamma   90.00
#
_symmetry.space_group_name_H-M   'P 1'
#
loop_
_entity.id
_entity.type
_entity.pdbx_description
1 polymer ?
#
loop_
_entity_poly.entity_id
_entity_poly.type
_entity_poly.pdbx_seq_one_letter_code
_entity_poly.pdbx_strand_id
1 'polypeptide(L)'
;MEELNRQQTMPALALRGLTVFPQMLLHFDVGRQASIQALDESMASGQPIFLVAQRELAVESPQEKDLYSIGTICNVRQILRLPGDNVRVMVEGVSRGRLCLLPKTTPYLNALVEELPAEQPVRRSTRTEALIRQTYELFERFIELAPKMTPDVLLSVLSSEDPGYIADYIAQNLPMRTGDKQAILEELRPVRRLERLCQSLRREVEILELEQEMQGKVREQLTRSQRDYVLREQLKVLRQELGEEGAGGDSEIAEYRQRIAKAKLPQEVADKLTKEVGRLEKQPFGSAEATVLRNYLDTVLELPWGKHTKERVNVEAARKVLDADHYGLEKVKERILEFLAVKQLAPGLKGQILCLVGPPGVGKTSIAMSMSRALNRKLARISLGGVHDEAEIRGHRKTYVGAMPGRIIAAVKQAESCNPLLLLDEIDKLGNDQRGDPASALLEVLDAEQNSTFRDHFLEVPFDLSDVLFITTANTLDTIPRPLLDRMEVIELTSYTDEEKLQIAKRHLLPKELKRHGLAKAQLRLTDDAIRELIRGYTREAGVRVLERKLGALCRKAAMAIVSNGVKSIHITGDNLEDYLGIRRYHPERLPRTEQVGVVNGLAWTQVGGEILEVEAGVVPGSGKVELTGNLGSVMKESAQAVLSYIRSRAAQLGIEADFYKTKDIHVHFPEGAVPKDGPSAGIAITTAMVSALTGAPVRREIAMTGEVTLRGIVLPIGGLKEKTMAAYRSGIKTVFLPADNVPDLEEIDPTVRAALHFVPVEQVDSVLAEALELKTCDPLRDDALPPPESGSRSREVPTFRQ
;
A
#
# COMPACT_ATOMS: atom_id res chain seq x y z
N MET A 1 11.68 24.31 -51.07
CA MET A 1 11.30 25.47 -50.23
C MET A 1 9.83 25.42 -49.75
N GLU A 2 9.00 24.51 -50.25
CA GLU A 2 7.63 24.31 -49.74
C GLU A 2 7.55 23.46 -48.46
N GLU A 3 8.56 22.63 -48.15
CA GLU A 3 8.56 21.79 -46.93
C GLU A 3 8.89 22.59 -45.65
N LEU A 4 9.61 23.68 -45.73
CA LEU A 4 9.97 24.52 -44.58
C LEU A 4 8.83 25.40 -44.03
N ASN A 5 7.74 25.50 -44.78
CA ASN A 5 6.61 26.38 -44.45
C ASN A 5 5.49 25.67 -43.63
N ARG A 6 5.66 24.37 -43.29
CA ARG A 6 4.65 23.60 -42.56
C ARG A 6 5.00 23.34 -41.08
N GLN A 7 6.19 23.74 -40.67
CA GLN A 7 6.61 23.55 -39.27
C GLN A 7 6.34 24.82 -38.47
N GLN A 8 5.59 24.68 -37.41
CA GLN A 8 5.24 25.78 -36.52
C GLN A 8 5.57 25.41 -35.08
N THR A 9 6.06 26.37 -34.32
CA THR A 9 6.25 26.20 -32.87
C THR A 9 5.02 26.69 -32.14
N MET A 10 4.38 25.81 -31.35
CA MET A 10 3.15 26.14 -30.64
C MET A 10 3.10 25.50 -29.25
N PRO A 11 2.31 26.05 -28.31
CA PRO A 11 2.08 25.42 -27.03
C PRO A 11 1.56 24.00 -27.21
N ALA A 12 2.02 23.06 -26.36
CA ALA A 12 1.62 21.67 -26.42
C ALA A 12 1.08 21.19 -25.07
N LEU A 13 0.14 20.26 -25.13
CA LEU A 13 -0.47 19.66 -23.95
C LEU A 13 -0.44 18.13 -24.07
N ALA A 14 0.16 17.49 -23.07
CA ALA A 14 0.25 16.04 -22.99
C ALA A 14 -1.00 15.47 -22.32
N LEU A 15 -1.78 14.67 -23.07
CA LEU A 15 -3.06 14.09 -22.65
C LEU A 15 -2.85 12.71 -21.99
N ARG A 16 -3.49 12.48 -20.86
CA ARG A 16 -3.52 11.19 -20.16
C ARG A 16 -4.78 10.42 -20.49
N GLY A 17 -4.64 9.31 -21.20
CA GLY A 17 -5.77 8.41 -21.48
C GLY A 17 -6.83 9.00 -22.43
N LEU A 18 -6.51 10.10 -23.11
CA LEU A 18 -7.41 10.79 -24.00
C LEU A 18 -6.72 11.03 -25.34
N THR A 19 -7.47 10.90 -26.43
CA THR A 19 -7.03 11.22 -27.80
C THR A 19 -8.07 12.14 -28.42
N VAL A 20 -7.64 13.19 -29.08
CA VAL A 20 -8.49 14.16 -29.78
C VAL A 20 -8.34 13.96 -31.29
N PHE A 21 -9.45 13.94 -31.99
CA PHE A 21 -9.47 13.82 -33.46
C PHE A 21 -9.75 15.13 -34.14
N PRO A 22 -9.30 15.33 -35.40
CA PRO A 22 -9.64 16.50 -36.18
C PRO A 22 -11.15 16.65 -36.37
N GLN A 23 -11.62 17.92 -36.51
CA GLN A 23 -13.02 18.31 -36.70
C GLN A 23 -13.97 17.92 -35.55
N MET A 24 -13.39 17.51 -34.40
CA MET A 24 -14.15 17.14 -33.21
C MET A 24 -14.08 18.23 -32.14
N LEU A 25 -15.21 18.45 -31.50
CA LEU A 25 -15.33 19.34 -30.34
C LEU A 25 -15.28 18.46 -29.07
N LEU A 26 -14.34 18.75 -28.17
CA LEU A 26 -14.19 17.97 -26.96
C LEU A 26 -13.94 18.87 -25.76
N HIS A 27 -14.48 18.49 -24.61
CA HIS A 27 -14.20 19.14 -23.34
C HIS A 27 -13.61 18.14 -22.35
N PHE A 28 -12.59 18.58 -21.60
CA PHE A 28 -11.93 17.77 -20.58
C PHE A 28 -11.32 18.65 -19.49
N ASP A 29 -11.01 18.04 -18.35
CA ASP A 29 -10.46 18.73 -17.20
C ASP A 29 -8.93 18.64 -17.19
N VAL A 30 -8.28 19.75 -16.86
CA VAL A 30 -6.82 19.91 -16.81
C VAL A 30 -6.42 20.38 -15.42
N GLY A 31 -5.57 19.61 -14.74
CA GLY A 31 -5.10 19.92 -13.38
C GLY A 31 -3.60 20.21 -13.27
N ARG A 32 -2.79 19.92 -14.32
CA ARG A 32 -1.35 20.21 -14.27
C ARG A 32 -1.08 21.68 -14.54
N GLN A 33 -0.29 22.33 -13.69
CA GLN A 33 0.09 23.74 -13.82
C GLN A 33 0.73 24.07 -15.17
N ALA A 34 1.68 23.25 -15.63
CA ALA A 34 2.31 23.43 -16.95
C ALA A 34 1.31 23.33 -18.10
N SER A 35 0.29 22.49 -17.99
CA SER A 35 -0.76 22.34 -18.99
C SER A 35 -1.72 23.54 -18.98
N ILE A 36 -2.03 24.08 -17.80
CA ILE A 36 -2.85 25.28 -17.64
C ILE A 36 -2.13 26.49 -18.26
N GLN A 37 -0.83 26.62 -18.01
CA GLN A 37 -0.02 27.69 -18.60
C GLN A 37 0.07 27.58 -20.13
N ALA A 38 0.14 26.40 -20.71
CA ALA A 38 0.09 26.19 -22.15
C ALA A 38 -1.24 26.64 -22.75
N LEU A 39 -2.36 26.38 -22.05
CA LEU A 39 -3.70 26.84 -22.46
C LEU A 39 -3.87 28.36 -22.36
N ASP A 40 -3.40 28.95 -21.26
CA ASP A 40 -3.44 30.42 -21.07
C ASP A 40 -2.60 31.13 -22.12
N GLU A 41 -1.42 30.61 -22.49
CA GLU A 41 -0.57 31.12 -23.54
C GLU A 41 -1.24 31.02 -24.93
N SER A 42 -1.85 29.87 -25.24
CA SER A 42 -2.59 29.68 -26.51
C SER A 42 -3.74 30.68 -26.64
N MET A 43 -4.47 30.90 -25.55
CA MET A 43 -5.56 31.89 -25.55
C MET A 43 -5.07 33.34 -25.65
N ALA A 44 -3.98 33.68 -24.96
CA ALA A 44 -3.40 35.04 -24.96
C ALA A 44 -2.79 35.40 -26.33
N SER A 45 -2.11 34.44 -26.95
CA SER A 45 -1.46 34.65 -28.26
C SER A 45 -2.40 34.42 -29.46
N GLY A 46 -3.56 33.81 -29.25
CA GLY A 46 -4.45 33.39 -30.33
C GLY A 46 -3.89 32.25 -31.20
N GLN A 47 -2.83 31.60 -30.75
CA GLN A 47 -2.21 30.49 -31.48
C GLN A 47 -2.93 29.16 -31.17
N PRO A 48 -2.98 28.23 -32.14
CA PRO A 48 -3.46 26.89 -31.88
C PRO A 48 -2.58 26.14 -30.85
N ILE A 49 -3.13 25.14 -30.20
CA ILE A 49 -2.43 24.28 -29.25
C ILE A 49 -2.30 22.87 -29.83
N PHE A 50 -1.17 22.23 -29.60
CA PHE A 50 -0.93 20.86 -30.02
C PHE A 50 -1.28 19.88 -28.88
N LEU A 51 -2.25 19.01 -29.13
CA LEU A 51 -2.68 17.99 -28.19
C LEU A 51 -2.13 16.63 -28.60
N VAL A 52 -1.37 16.00 -27.70
CA VAL A 52 -0.70 14.72 -27.97
C VAL A 52 -0.87 13.77 -26.78
N ALA A 53 -1.19 12.51 -27.05
CA ALA A 53 -1.37 11.50 -25.99
C ALA A 53 -0.03 11.02 -25.43
N GLN A 54 -0.04 10.70 -24.11
CA GLN A 54 1.10 10.05 -23.45
C GLN A 54 1.05 8.55 -23.67
N ARG A 55 2.23 7.92 -23.81
CA ARG A 55 2.37 6.45 -23.89
C ARG A 55 2.10 5.78 -22.57
N GLU A 56 2.59 6.36 -21.47
CA GLU A 56 2.42 5.86 -20.11
C GLU A 56 1.68 6.87 -19.24
N LEU A 57 0.61 6.41 -18.59
CA LEU A 57 -0.27 7.28 -17.78
C LEU A 57 0.41 7.77 -16.49
N ALA A 58 1.40 7.03 -15.98
CA ALA A 58 2.05 7.30 -14.70
C ALA A 58 3.07 8.46 -14.73
N VAL A 59 3.54 8.86 -15.92
CA VAL A 59 4.58 9.89 -16.05
C VAL A 59 3.99 11.27 -15.77
N GLU A 60 4.48 11.94 -14.73
CA GLU A 60 4.01 13.29 -14.37
C GLU A 60 4.57 14.38 -15.25
N SER A 61 5.84 14.33 -15.60
CA SER A 61 6.54 15.30 -16.45
C SER A 61 7.03 14.63 -17.74
N PRO A 62 6.16 14.48 -18.76
CA PRO A 62 6.49 13.75 -19.97
C PRO A 62 7.55 14.47 -20.79
N GLN A 63 8.50 13.70 -21.28
CA GLN A 63 9.50 14.10 -22.26
C GLN A 63 9.09 13.63 -23.66
N GLU A 64 9.81 14.00 -24.71
CA GLU A 64 9.52 13.63 -26.09
C GLU A 64 9.30 12.13 -26.30
N LYS A 65 10.13 11.28 -25.68
CA LYS A 65 10.03 9.82 -25.75
C LYS A 65 8.75 9.24 -25.13
N ASP A 66 8.14 9.98 -24.21
CA ASP A 66 6.93 9.55 -23.46
C ASP A 66 5.64 9.94 -24.20
N LEU A 67 5.76 10.66 -25.30
CA LEU A 67 4.65 11.12 -26.15
C LEU A 67 4.55 10.28 -27.42
N TYR A 68 3.36 10.28 -28.01
CA TYR A 68 3.17 9.74 -29.36
C TYR A 68 3.67 10.73 -30.41
N SER A 69 4.02 10.24 -31.58
CA SER A 69 4.58 11.07 -32.67
C SER A 69 3.53 11.89 -33.40
N ILE A 70 2.27 11.46 -33.39
CA ILE A 70 1.15 12.14 -34.04
C ILE A 70 0.13 12.55 -32.98
N GLY A 71 -0.26 13.80 -33.05
CA GLY A 71 -1.31 14.43 -32.27
C GLY A 71 -2.23 15.27 -33.13
N THR A 72 -3.03 16.10 -32.49
CA THR A 72 -4.00 16.99 -33.15
C THR A 72 -3.71 18.44 -32.80
N ILE A 73 -3.65 19.29 -33.83
CA ILE A 73 -3.59 20.73 -33.70
C ILE A 73 -5.02 21.20 -33.43
N CYS A 74 -5.24 21.93 -32.35
CA CYS A 74 -6.55 22.30 -31.86
C CYS A 74 -6.67 23.81 -31.63
N ASN A 75 -7.86 24.34 -31.79
CA ASN A 75 -8.21 25.68 -31.31
C ASN A 75 -8.86 25.59 -29.94
N VAL A 76 -8.42 26.39 -28.99
CA VAL A 76 -9.08 26.54 -27.69
C VAL A 76 -10.30 27.44 -27.85
N ARG A 77 -11.50 26.89 -27.61
CA ARG A 77 -12.77 27.63 -27.76
C ARG A 77 -13.21 28.26 -26.45
N GLN A 78 -13.07 27.59 -25.35
CA GLN A 78 -13.49 28.05 -24.03
C GLN A 78 -12.68 27.46 -22.93
N ILE A 79 -12.39 28.28 -21.90
CA ILE A 79 -11.75 27.86 -20.66
C ILE A 79 -12.66 28.23 -19.49
N LEU A 80 -13.00 27.25 -18.64
CA LEU A 80 -13.77 27.42 -17.41
C LEU A 80 -12.89 27.04 -16.22
N ARG A 81 -12.64 27.99 -15.32
CA ARG A 81 -11.89 27.71 -14.07
C ARG A 81 -12.85 27.12 -13.05
N LEU A 82 -12.50 25.94 -12.53
CA LEU A 82 -13.24 25.20 -11.52
C LEU A 82 -12.66 25.46 -10.12
N PRO A 83 -13.42 25.30 -9.03
CA PRO A 83 -12.87 25.33 -7.69
C PRO A 83 -11.79 24.25 -7.50
N GLY A 84 -10.62 24.62 -6.91
CA GLY A 84 -9.52 23.68 -6.64
C GLY A 84 -8.47 23.58 -7.73
N ASP A 85 -8.10 24.71 -8.38
CA ASP A 85 -7.01 24.83 -9.38
C ASP A 85 -7.17 23.95 -10.64
N ASN A 86 -8.31 23.34 -10.85
CA ASN A 86 -8.63 22.59 -12.07
C ASN A 86 -9.31 23.49 -13.10
N VAL A 87 -9.00 23.25 -14.38
CA VAL A 87 -9.53 24.02 -15.49
C VAL A 87 -10.23 23.07 -16.45
N ARG A 88 -11.48 23.38 -16.78
CA ARG A 88 -12.21 22.68 -17.86
C ARG A 88 -12.02 23.45 -19.15
N VAL A 89 -11.48 22.79 -20.16
CA VAL A 89 -11.22 23.38 -21.48
C VAL A 89 -12.12 22.72 -22.52
N MET A 90 -12.59 23.55 -23.46
CA MET A 90 -13.25 23.11 -24.68
C MET A 90 -12.32 23.39 -25.87
N VAL A 91 -11.97 22.32 -26.58
CA VAL A 91 -11.10 22.39 -27.76
C VAL A 91 -11.78 21.86 -29.00
N GLU A 92 -11.42 22.41 -30.13
CA GLU A 92 -11.84 21.97 -31.45
C GLU A 92 -10.61 21.50 -32.22
N GLY A 93 -10.59 20.23 -32.63
CA GLY A 93 -9.53 19.68 -33.49
C GLY A 93 -9.55 20.29 -34.87
N VAL A 94 -8.42 20.75 -35.35
CA VAL A 94 -8.30 21.36 -36.69
C VAL A 94 -7.69 20.39 -37.68
N SER A 95 -6.46 19.97 -37.44
CA SER A 95 -5.68 19.12 -38.34
C SER A 95 -4.77 18.15 -37.52
N ARG A 96 -4.24 17.17 -38.22
CA ARG A 96 -3.21 16.29 -37.62
C ARG A 96 -1.85 16.97 -37.65
N GLY A 97 -1.08 16.83 -36.59
CA GLY A 97 0.27 17.32 -36.49
C GLY A 97 1.25 16.21 -36.11
N ARG A 98 2.46 16.28 -36.67
CA ARG A 98 3.58 15.42 -36.26
C ARG A 98 4.49 16.18 -35.32
N LEU A 99 4.74 15.62 -34.14
CA LEU A 99 5.74 16.14 -33.22
C LEU A 99 7.14 15.95 -33.80
N CYS A 100 7.85 17.04 -34.05
CA CYS A 100 9.23 17.02 -34.54
C CYS A 100 10.24 17.13 -33.39
N LEU A 101 10.01 18.08 -32.47
CA LEU A 101 10.89 18.35 -31.33
C LEU A 101 10.12 19.02 -30.19
N LEU A 102 10.60 18.88 -28.97
CA LEU A 102 10.16 19.66 -27.80
C LEU A 102 11.26 20.64 -27.35
N PRO A 103 11.37 21.81 -27.96
CA PRO A 103 12.45 22.77 -27.69
C PRO A 103 12.39 23.34 -26.27
N LYS A 104 11.23 23.37 -25.62
CA LYS A 104 11.05 23.84 -24.25
C LYS A 104 10.05 22.93 -23.51
N THR A 105 10.41 22.57 -22.26
CA THR A 105 9.54 21.79 -21.36
C THR A 105 9.11 22.60 -20.14
N THR A 106 9.69 23.76 -19.90
CA THR A 106 9.38 24.68 -18.79
C THR A 106 9.26 26.10 -19.30
N PRO A 107 8.30 26.94 -18.85
CA PRO A 107 7.27 26.66 -17.83
C PRO A 107 6.12 25.78 -18.34
N TYR A 108 5.94 25.62 -19.64
CA TYR A 108 5.00 24.74 -20.30
C TYR A 108 5.66 24.04 -21.49
N LEU A 109 5.03 22.97 -21.99
CA LEU A 109 5.51 22.26 -23.16
C LEU A 109 5.32 23.12 -24.41
N ASN A 110 6.39 23.36 -25.14
CA ASN A 110 6.35 24.05 -26.43
C ASN A 110 6.88 23.07 -27.49
N ALA A 111 6.09 22.77 -28.50
CA ALA A 111 6.40 21.77 -29.50
C ALA A 111 6.62 22.39 -30.88
N LEU A 112 7.65 21.93 -31.56
CA LEU A 112 7.80 22.13 -33.00
C LEU A 112 6.97 21.04 -33.70
N VAL A 113 5.89 21.44 -34.36
CA VAL A 113 4.91 20.55 -34.98
C VAL A 113 4.90 20.80 -36.50
N GLU A 114 4.96 19.71 -37.23
CA GLU A 114 4.73 19.69 -38.66
C GLU A 114 3.24 19.44 -38.91
N GLU A 115 2.55 20.40 -39.49
CA GLU A 115 1.16 20.18 -39.88
C GLU A 115 1.11 19.23 -41.08
N LEU A 116 0.36 18.15 -40.91
CA LEU A 116 0.21 17.14 -41.93
C LEU A 116 -0.81 17.63 -43.01
N PRO A 117 -0.56 17.33 -44.30
CA PRO A 117 -1.40 17.83 -45.38
C PRO A 117 -2.85 17.41 -45.21
N ALA A 118 -3.76 18.32 -45.56
CA ALA A 118 -5.19 18.03 -45.59
C ALA A 118 -5.49 16.80 -46.42
N GLU A 119 -6.42 15.99 -45.95
CA GLU A 119 -6.82 14.75 -46.61
C GLU A 119 -7.39 15.07 -48.01
N GLN A 120 -6.87 14.41 -49.01
CA GLN A 120 -7.43 14.54 -50.36
C GLN A 120 -8.76 13.78 -50.43
N PRO A 121 -9.78 14.33 -51.10
CA PRO A 121 -11.04 13.65 -51.25
C PRO A 121 -10.85 12.27 -51.89
N VAL A 122 -11.35 11.25 -51.21
CA VAL A 122 -11.21 9.86 -51.64
C VAL A 122 -12.08 9.63 -52.85
N ARG A 123 -11.51 9.12 -53.93
CA ARG A 123 -12.30 8.69 -55.11
C ARG A 123 -13.26 7.58 -54.71
N ARG A 124 -14.53 7.74 -55.01
CA ARG A 124 -15.55 6.71 -54.78
C ARG A 124 -15.19 5.44 -55.51
N SER A 125 -15.00 4.39 -54.80
CA SER A 125 -14.81 3.03 -55.31
C SER A 125 -15.83 2.10 -54.64
N THR A 126 -16.26 1.05 -55.34
CA THR A 126 -17.17 0.03 -54.80
C THR A 126 -16.64 -0.56 -53.48
N ARG A 127 -15.31 -0.68 -53.33
CA ARG A 127 -14.68 -1.13 -52.11
C ARG A 127 -14.86 -0.15 -50.95
N THR A 128 -14.69 1.15 -51.21
CA THR A 128 -14.87 2.20 -50.18
C THR A 128 -16.33 2.27 -49.73
N GLU A 129 -17.25 2.19 -50.65
CA GLU A 129 -18.69 2.18 -50.34
C GLU A 129 -19.10 0.96 -49.53
N ALA A 130 -18.61 -0.23 -49.88
CA ALA A 130 -18.86 -1.44 -49.12
C ALA A 130 -18.27 -1.34 -47.68
N LEU A 131 -17.11 -0.73 -47.52
CA LEU A 131 -16.49 -0.53 -46.21
C LEU A 131 -17.28 0.44 -45.35
N ILE A 132 -17.76 1.53 -45.91
CA ILE A 132 -18.64 2.50 -45.22
C ILE A 132 -19.93 1.81 -44.74
N ARG A 133 -20.59 1.04 -45.59
CA ARG A 133 -21.80 0.27 -45.21
C ARG A 133 -21.53 -0.70 -44.08
N GLN A 134 -20.45 -1.45 -44.19
CA GLN A 134 -20.04 -2.39 -43.14
C GLN A 134 -19.73 -1.68 -41.81
N THR A 135 -19.13 -0.48 -41.86
CA THR A 135 -18.88 0.32 -40.67
C THR A 135 -20.19 0.77 -40.01
N TYR A 136 -21.17 1.18 -40.81
CA TYR A 136 -22.47 1.57 -40.31
C TYR A 136 -23.20 0.40 -39.65
N GLU A 137 -23.23 -0.78 -40.27
CA GLU A 137 -23.85 -1.97 -39.71
C GLU A 137 -23.21 -2.36 -38.36
N LEU A 138 -21.88 -2.34 -38.30
CA LEU A 138 -21.16 -2.65 -37.07
C LEU A 138 -21.40 -1.59 -35.98
N PHE A 139 -21.46 -0.33 -36.34
CA PHE A 139 -21.70 0.76 -35.39
C PHE A 139 -23.13 0.78 -34.86
N GLU A 140 -24.12 0.54 -35.73
CA GLU A 140 -25.49 0.33 -35.33
C GLU A 140 -25.64 -0.84 -34.36
N ARG A 141 -24.99 -1.98 -34.66
CA ARG A 141 -24.97 -3.14 -33.79
C ARG A 141 -24.29 -2.85 -32.45
N PHE A 142 -23.22 -2.08 -32.45
CA PHE A 142 -22.57 -1.63 -31.21
C PHE A 142 -23.50 -0.77 -30.34
N ILE A 143 -24.23 0.18 -30.95
CA ILE A 143 -25.21 1.05 -30.24
C ILE A 143 -26.34 0.23 -29.64
N GLU A 144 -26.86 -0.78 -30.36
CA GLU A 144 -27.90 -1.68 -29.83
C GLU A 144 -27.44 -2.45 -28.58
N LEU A 145 -26.17 -2.85 -28.54
CA LEU A 145 -25.58 -3.60 -27.44
C LEU A 145 -25.11 -2.73 -26.29
N ALA A 146 -24.83 -1.44 -26.51
CA ALA A 146 -24.27 -0.51 -25.55
C ALA A 146 -25.34 0.47 -25.00
N PRO A 147 -26.02 0.17 -23.89
CA PRO A 147 -27.20 0.90 -23.42
C PRO A 147 -26.95 2.35 -22.94
N LYS A 148 -25.70 2.81 -22.93
CA LYS A 148 -25.29 4.17 -22.48
C LYS A 148 -25.09 5.16 -23.62
N MET A 149 -25.17 4.74 -24.89
CA MET A 149 -24.99 5.65 -26.02
C MET A 149 -26.33 6.19 -26.50
N THR A 150 -26.35 7.48 -26.81
CA THR A 150 -27.55 8.13 -27.35
C THR A 150 -27.66 7.92 -28.88
N PRO A 151 -28.85 7.69 -29.44
CA PRO A 151 -29.06 7.49 -30.88
C PRO A 151 -28.62 8.67 -31.76
N ASP A 152 -28.48 9.87 -31.18
CA ASP A 152 -28.07 11.08 -31.90
C ASP A 152 -26.68 10.98 -32.53
N VAL A 153 -25.79 10.17 -31.93
CA VAL A 153 -24.45 9.92 -32.46
C VAL A 153 -24.51 9.20 -33.81
N LEU A 154 -25.48 8.31 -34.00
CA LEU A 154 -25.67 7.61 -35.27
C LEU A 154 -26.12 8.56 -36.40
N LEU A 155 -26.99 9.51 -36.11
CA LEU A 155 -27.49 10.47 -37.12
C LEU A 155 -26.36 11.33 -37.71
N SER A 156 -25.41 11.75 -36.87
CA SER A 156 -24.24 12.53 -37.30
C SER A 156 -23.31 11.72 -38.22
N VAL A 157 -23.18 10.42 -38.00
CA VAL A 157 -22.37 9.54 -38.85
C VAL A 157 -23.05 9.27 -40.20
N LEU A 158 -24.36 9.00 -40.18
CA LEU A 158 -25.14 8.69 -41.39
C LEU A 158 -25.22 9.89 -42.36
N SER A 159 -25.00 11.12 -41.91
CA SER A 159 -25.00 12.32 -42.73
C SER A 159 -23.72 12.55 -43.55
N SER A 160 -22.65 11.78 -43.29
CA SER A 160 -21.35 11.96 -43.96
C SER A 160 -21.00 10.77 -44.86
N GLU A 161 -20.43 11.04 -46.03
CA GLU A 161 -19.88 10.03 -46.95
C GLU A 161 -18.34 10.01 -46.96
N ASP A 162 -17.69 10.85 -46.14
CA ASP A 162 -16.23 10.89 -46.03
C ASP A 162 -15.70 9.81 -45.10
N PRO A 163 -14.94 8.81 -45.61
CA PRO A 163 -14.41 7.71 -44.81
C PRO A 163 -13.45 8.16 -43.70
N GLY A 164 -12.77 9.32 -43.90
CA GLY A 164 -11.87 9.88 -42.88
C GLY A 164 -12.66 10.45 -41.71
N TYR A 165 -13.67 11.28 -42.02
CA TYR A 165 -14.55 11.87 -41.01
C TYR A 165 -15.33 10.79 -40.22
N ILE A 166 -15.91 9.81 -40.93
CA ILE A 166 -16.62 8.68 -40.29
C ILE A 166 -15.72 7.95 -39.30
N ALA A 167 -14.49 7.64 -39.70
CA ALA A 167 -13.56 6.93 -38.87
C ALA A 167 -13.19 7.74 -37.61
N ASP A 168 -12.93 9.01 -37.75
CA ASP A 168 -12.53 9.89 -36.65
C ASP A 168 -13.69 10.14 -35.66
N TYR A 169 -14.88 10.39 -36.20
CA TYR A 169 -16.09 10.65 -35.41
C TYR A 169 -16.48 9.42 -34.55
N ILE A 170 -16.50 8.24 -35.15
CA ILE A 170 -16.81 7.00 -34.43
C ILE A 170 -15.73 6.71 -33.39
N ALA A 171 -14.44 6.80 -33.76
CA ALA A 171 -13.34 6.55 -32.83
C ALA A 171 -13.35 7.51 -31.63
N GLN A 172 -13.73 8.77 -31.81
CA GLN A 172 -13.86 9.73 -30.72
C GLN A 172 -14.92 9.29 -29.70
N ASN A 173 -16.08 8.83 -30.17
CA ASN A 173 -17.23 8.53 -29.33
C ASN A 173 -17.25 7.09 -28.77
N LEU A 174 -16.43 6.18 -29.30
CA LEU A 174 -16.33 4.82 -28.78
C LEU A 174 -15.51 4.74 -27.49
N PRO A 175 -15.89 3.91 -26.52
CA PRO A 175 -15.10 3.62 -25.31
C PRO A 175 -13.94 2.66 -25.59
N MET A 176 -13.06 3.01 -26.54
CA MET A 176 -11.90 2.23 -26.93
C MET A 176 -10.68 2.54 -26.04
N ARG A 177 -9.71 1.61 -26.00
CA ARG A 177 -8.41 1.85 -25.35
C ARG A 177 -7.65 2.98 -26.04
N THR A 178 -6.94 3.79 -25.27
CA THR A 178 -6.17 4.94 -25.80
C THR A 178 -5.21 4.52 -26.91
N GLY A 179 -4.55 3.36 -26.82
CA GLY A 179 -3.66 2.84 -27.85
C GLY A 179 -4.36 2.54 -29.17
N ASP A 180 -5.59 2.03 -29.15
CA ASP A 180 -6.38 1.74 -30.35
C ASP A 180 -6.87 3.04 -31.00
N LYS A 181 -7.33 4.02 -30.20
CA LYS A 181 -7.66 5.37 -30.70
C LYS A 181 -6.46 6.05 -31.33
N GLN A 182 -5.30 5.94 -30.70
CA GLN A 182 -4.07 6.52 -31.20
C GLN A 182 -3.64 5.88 -32.53
N ALA A 183 -3.76 4.55 -32.65
CA ALA A 183 -3.47 3.84 -33.91
C ALA A 183 -4.38 4.28 -35.07
N ILE A 184 -5.62 4.67 -34.77
CA ILE A 184 -6.56 5.26 -35.74
C ILE A 184 -6.12 6.70 -36.09
N LEU A 185 -5.73 7.50 -35.10
CA LEU A 185 -5.24 8.87 -35.34
C LEU A 185 -3.98 8.90 -36.19
N GLU A 186 -3.05 7.94 -35.99
CA GLU A 186 -1.77 7.82 -36.70
C GLU A 186 -1.92 7.37 -38.17
N GLU A 187 -3.04 6.73 -38.52
CA GLU A 187 -3.24 6.31 -39.91
C GLU A 187 -3.74 7.49 -40.76
N LEU A 188 -2.88 7.98 -41.65
CA LEU A 188 -3.14 9.17 -42.49
C LEU A 188 -4.01 8.88 -43.70
N ARG A 189 -4.17 7.62 -44.11
CA ARG A 189 -4.97 7.24 -45.27
C ARG A 189 -6.42 6.98 -44.85
N PRO A 190 -7.42 7.78 -45.30
CA PRO A 190 -8.80 7.69 -44.82
C PRO A 190 -9.41 6.28 -44.94
N VAL A 191 -9.22 5.59 -46.06
CA VAL A 191 -9.77 4.25 -46.26
C VAL A 191 -9.13 3.22 -45.31
N ARG A 192 -7.81 3.28 -45.12
CA ARG A 192 -7.12 2.37 -44.16
C ARG A 192 -7.50 2.67 -42.70
N ARG A 193 -7.73 3.94 -42.40
CA ARG A 193 -8.22 4.36 -41.08
C ARG A 193 -9.59 3.76 -40.79
N LEU A 194 -10.49 3.79 -41.79
CA LEU A 194 -11.80 3.17 -41.69
C LEU A 194 -11.72 1.65 -41.57
N GLU A 195 -10.78 0.98 -42.30
CA GLU A 195 -10.51 -0.44 -42.15
C GLU A 195 -10.05 -0.80 -40.72
N ARG A 196 -9.15 0.01 -40.11
CA ARG A 196 -8.71 -0.19 -38.71
C ARG A 196 -9.87 0.00 -37.73
N LEU A 197 -10.68 1.04 -37.94
CA LEU A 197 -11.87 1.25 -37.12
C LEU A 197 -12.81 0.05 -37.19
N CYS A 198 -13.09 -0.48 -38.38
CA CYS A 198 -13.93 -1.66 -38.57
C CYS A 198 -13.42 -2.88 -37.82
N GLN A 199 -12.10 -3.09 -37.80
CA GLN A 199 -11.50 -4.19 -37.04
C GLN A 199 -11.71 -4.00 -35.52
N SER A 200 -11.51 -2.80 -35.02
CA SER A 200 -11.72 -2.48 -33.60
C SER A 200 -13.21 -2.57 -33.22
N LEU A 201 -14.11 -2.03 -34.04
CA LEU A 201 -15.57 -2.14 -33.85
C LEU A 201 -16.05 -3.59 -33.79
N ARG A 202 -15.58 -4.43 -34.72
CA ARG A 202 -15.94 -5.86 -34.73
C ARG A 202 -15.52 -6.54 -33.43
N ARG A 203 -14.33 -6.26 -32.94
CA ARG A 203 -13.85 -6.81 -31.67
C ARG A 203 -14.68 -6.35 -30.47
N GLU A 204 -15.03 -5.06 -30.43
CA GLU A 204 -15.88 -4.55 -29.34
C GLU A 204 -17.30 -5.11 -29.39
N VAL A 205 -17.89 -5.28 -30.58
CA VAL A 205 -19.20 -5.95 -30.76
C VAL A 205 -19.14 -7.40 -30.28
N GLU A 206 -18.10 -8.15 -30.65
CA GLU A 206 -17.91 -9.53 -30.18
C GLU A 206 -17.82 -9.62 -28.66
N ILE A 207 -17.12 -8.67 -28.01
CA ILE A 207 -17.02 -8.61 -26.55
C ILE A 207 -18.40 -8.34 -25.92
N LEU A 208 -19.14 -7.36 -26.43
CA LEU A 208 -20.47 -7.02 -25.91
C LEU A 208 -21.48 -8.15 -26.12
N GLU A 209 -21.43 -8.85 -27.26
CA GLU A 209 -22.27 -10.02 -27.51
C GLU A 209 -21.97 -11.16 -26.53
N LEU A 210 -20.69 -11.42 -26.22
CA LEU A 210 -20.30 -12.39 -25.19
C LEU A 210 -20.77 -11.98 -23.80
N GLU A 211 -20.63 -10.68 -23.44
CA GLU A 211 -21.13 -10.16 -22.17
C GLU A 211 -22.64 -10.32 -22.05
N GLN A 212 -23.39 -10.04 -23.12
CA GLN A 212 -24.84 -10.21 -23.17
C GLN A 212 -25.24 -11.69 -23.07
N GLU A 213 -24.53 -12.58 -23.75
CA GLU A 213 -24.75 -14.03 -23.64
C GLU A 213 -24.48 -14.54 -22.23
N MET A 214 -23.41 -14.07 -21.59
CA MET A 214 -23.11 -14.41 -20.19
C MET A 214 -24.19 -13.89 -19.24
N GLN A 215 -24.63 -12.65 -19.40
CA GLN A 215 -25.74 -12.09 -18.62
C GLN A 215 -27.06 -12.83 -18.88
N GLY A 216 -27.30 -13.24 -20.12
CA GLY A 216 -28.45 -14.09 -20.51
C GLY A 216 -28.42 -15.43 -19.78
N LYS A 217 -27.31 -16.13 -19.75
CA LYS A 217 -27.13 -17.40 -19.03
C LYS A 217 -27.34 -17.25 -17.52
N VAL A 218 -26.82 -16.17 -16.93
CA VAL A 218 -27.04 -15.85 -15.50
C VAL A 218 -28.54 -15.58 -15.24
N ARG A 219 -29.20 -14.85 -16.12
CA ARG A 219 -30.61 -14.53 -16.03
C ARG A 219 -31.50 -15.79 -16.25
N GLU A 220 -31.08 -16.67 -17.15
CA GLU A 220 -31.75 -17.96 -17.36
C GLU A 220 -31.63 -18.91 -16.16
N GLN A 221 -30.45 -18.93 -15.52
CA GLN A 221 -30.25 -19.65 -14.25
C GLN A 221 -31.11 -19.09 -13.12
N LEU A 222 -31.19 -17.75 -13.00
CA LEU A 222 -32.09 -17.08 -12.06
C LEU A 222 -33.56 -17.39 -12.35
N THR A 223 -33.95 -17.33 -13.64
CA THR A 223 -35.33 -17.65 -14.07
C THR A 223 -35.66 -19.13 -13.87
N ARG A 224 -34.72 -20.05 -14.06
CA ARG A 224 -34.85 -21.46 -13.75
C ARG A 224 -35.08 -21.71 -12.27
N SER A 225 -34.28 -21.06 -11.42
CA SER A 225 -34.45 -21.11 -9.97
C SER A 225 -35.80 -20.50 -9.53
N GLN A 226 -36.22 -19.38 -10.15
CA GLN A 226 -37.54 -18.80 -9.91
C GLN A 226 -38.67 -19.71 -10.41
N ARG A 227 -38.50 -20.37 -11.56
CA ARG A 227 -39.49 -21.30 -12.09
C ARG A 227 -39.60 -22.57 -11.23
N ASP A 228 -38.49 -23.10 -10.75
CA ASP A 228 -38.50 -24.22 -9.80
C ASP A 228 -39.14 -23.80 -8.47
N TYR A 229 -38.94 -22.56 -8.03
CA TYR A 229 -39.60 -21.99 -6.87
C TYR A 229 -41.10 -21.84 -7.10
N VAL A 230 -41.52 -21.26 -8.23
CA VAL A 230 -42.97 -21.13 -8.60
C VAL A 230 -43.64 -22.50 -8.76
N LEU A 231 -42.98 -23.50 -9.35
CA LEU A 231 -43.50 -24.86 -9.47
C LEU A 231 -43.62 -25.55 -8.09
N ARG A 232 -42.67 -25.31 -7.18
CA ARG A 232 -42.80 -25.79 -5.77
C ARG A 232 -43.92 -25.09 -5.06
N GLU A 233 -44.15 -23.83 -5.34
CA GLU A 233 -45.25 -23.05 -4.77
C GLU A 233 -46.62 -23.47 -5.34
N GLN A 234 -46.69 -23.73 -6.64
CA GLN A 234 -47.90 -24.30 -7.25
C GLN A 234 -48.22 -25.70 -6.73
N LEU A 235 -47.21 -26.53 -6.51
CA LEU A 235 -47.38 -27.83 -5.85
C LEU A 235 -47.92 -27.67 -4.41
N LYS A 236 -47.51 -26.60 -3.72
CA LYS A 236 -47.93 -26.28 -2.35
C LYS A 236 -49.40 -25.81 -2.33
N VAL A 237 -49.77 -24.95 -3.28
CA VAL A 237 -51.20 -24.53 -3.45
C VAL A 237 -52.11 -25.70 -3.86
N LEU A 238 -51.66 -26.54 -4.78
CA LEU A 238 -52.39 -27.75 -5.15
C LEU A 238 -52.51 -28.75 -3.99
N ARG A 239 -51.54 -28.85 -3.11
CA ARG A 239 -51.62 -29.66 -1.86
C ARG A 239 -52.61 -29.03 -0.87
N GLN A 240 -52.74 -27.71 -0.81
CA GLN A 240 -53.74 -27.01 0.01
C GLN A 240 -55.16 -27.24 -0.53
N GLU A 241 -55.37 -27.19 -1.86
CA GLU A 241 -56.67 -27.46 -2.49
C GLU A 241 -57.07 -28.93 -2.38
N LEU A 242 -56.14 -29.85 -2.25
CA LEU A 242 -56.40 -31.30 -2.05
C LEU A 242 -56.67 -31.66 -0.59
N GLY A 243 -56.79 -30.70 0.34
CA GLY A 243 -57.17 -30.94 1.73
C GLY A 243 -56.07 -31.52 2.61
N GLU A 244 -54.81 -31.48 2.16
CA GLU A 244 -53.64 -31.69 3.01
C GLU A 244 -53.38 -30.41 3.82
N GLU A 245 -54.32 -30.09 4.75
CA GLU A 245 -54.23 -28.95 5.64
C GLU A 245 -53.00 -29.06 6.55
N GLY A 246 -52.20 -28.01 6.51
CA GLY A 246 -51.30 -27.64 7.57
C GLY A 246 -49.86 -27.74 7.23
N ALA A 247 -49.31 -26.70 6.65
CA ALA A 247 -47.95 -26.28 7.02
C ALA A 247 -47.24 -25.42 5.95
N GLY A 248 -47.77 -24.28 5.61
CA GLY A 248 -46.95 -23.39 4.77
C GLY A 248 -46.65 -22.05 5.45
N GLY A 249 -47.66 -21.27 5.72
CA GLY A 249 -47.53 -19.95 6.31
C GLY A 249 -47.66 -19.94 7.83
N ASP A 250 -48.69 -20.56 8.34
CA ASP A 250 -48.93 -20.64 9.79
C ASP A 250 -47.87 -21.47 10.51
N SER A 251 -47.33 -22.50 9.85
CA SER A 251 -46.24 -23.30 10.36
C SER A 251 -44.94 -22.51 10.43
N GLU A 252 -44.62 -21.72 9.41
CA GLU A 252 -43.43 -20.84 9.40
C GLU A 252 -43.51 -19.77 10.49
N ILE A 253 -44.64 -19.10 10.61
CA ILE A 253 -44.90 -18.08 11.65
C ILE A 253 -44.82 -18.70 13.05
N ALA A 254 -45.43 -19.89 13.23
CA ALA A 254 -45.34 -20.62 14.49
C ALA A 254 -43.91 -21.06 14.81
N GLU A 255 -43.11 -21.46 13.79
CA GLU A 255 -41.72 -21.77 13.97
C GLU A 255 -40.89 -20.55 14.40
N TYR A 256 -41.05 -19.38 13.76
CA TYR A 256 -40.38 -18.17 14.18
C TYR A 256 -40.78 -17.79 15.62
N ARG A 257 -42.04 -17.82 15.98
CA ARG A 257 -42.50 -17.57 17.35
C ARG A 257 -41.87 -18.57 18.36
N GLN A 258 -41.74 -19.82 17.99
CA GLN A 258 -41.12 -20.86 18.83
C GLN A 258 -39.59 -20.63 18.95
N ARG A 259 -38.91 -20.26 17.84
CA ARG A 259 -37.47 -19.92 17.83
C ARG A 259 -37.21 -18.69 18.71
N ILE A 260 -38.05 -17.64 18.64
CA ILE A 260 -37.99 -16.47 19.50
C ILE A 260 -38.13 -16.83 20.97
N ALA A 261 -39.13 -17.66 21.31
CA ALA A 261 -39.37 -18.08 22.68
C ALA A 261 -38.26 -18.96 23.27
N LYS A 262 -37.58 -19.76 22.42
CA LYS A 262 -36.46 -20.63 22.84
C LYS A 262 -35.14 -19.88 22.91
N ALA A 263 -34.98 -18.80 22.13
CA ALA A 263 -33.76 -18.01 22.13
C ALA A 263 -33.69 -17.16 23.40
N LYS A 264 -32.49 -17.08 24.01
CA LYS A 264 -32.25 -16.23 25.18
C LYS A 264 -32.09 -14.78 24.78
N LEU A 265 -33.13 -14.18 24.21
CA LEU A 265 -33.12 -12.81 23.70
C LEU A 265 -33.37 -11.81 24.84
N PRO A 266 -32.74 -10.62 24.80
CA PRO A 266 -33.18 -9.48 25.59
C PRO A 266 -34.63 -9.12 25.27
N GLN A 267 -35.40 -8.61 26.26
CA GLN A 267 -36.85 -8.35 26.09
C GLN A 267 -37.12 -7.37 24.92
N GLU A 268 -36.31 -6.31 24.78
CA GLU A 268 -36.44 -5.35 23.67
C GLU A 268 -36.31 -6.02 22.29
N VAL A 269 -35.37 -6.95 22.15
CA VAL A 269 -35.14 -7.70 20.92
C VAL A 269 -36.30 -8.64 20.66
N ALA A 270 -36.77 -9.41 21.66
CA ALA A 270 -37.87 -10.33 21.53
C ALA A 270 -39.18 -9.61 21.12
N ASP A 271 -39.46 -8.45 21.71
CA ASP A 271 -40.63 -7.63 21.39
C ASP A 271 -40.57 -7.12 19.94
N LYS A 272 -39.38 -6.67 19.51
CA LYS A 272 -39.18 -6.22 18.13
C LYS A 272 -39.36 -7.35 17.13
N LEU A 273 -38.72 -8.51 17.37
CA LEU A 273 -38.84 -9.66 16.46
C LEU A 273 -40.31 -10.16 16.40
N THR A 274 -41.03 -10.15 17.53
CA THR A 274 -42.44 -10.51 17.55
C THR A 274 -43.31 -9.58 16.70
N LYS A 275 -42.98 -8.27 16.71
CA LYS A 275 -43.66 -7.30 15.84
C LYS A 275 -43.30 -7.54 14.34
N GLU A 276 -42.06 -7.88 14.04
CA GLU A 276 -41.65 -8.17 12.65
C GLU A 276 -42.27 -9.49 12.15
N VAL A 277 -42.40 -10.51 13.01
CA VAL A 277 -43.15 -11.73 12.67
C VAL A 277 -44.63 -11.41 12.39
N GLY A 278 -45.27 -10.52 13.19
CA GLY A 278 -46.63 -10.06 12.92
C GLY A 278 -46.76 -9.18 11.65
N ARG A 279 -45.66 -8.55 11.18
CA ARG A 279 -45.64 -7.92 9.86
C ARG A 279 -45.51 -8.96 8.76
N LEU A 280 -44.64 -9.96 8.92
CA LEU A 280 -44.47 -11.06 7.98
C LEU A 280 -45.78 -11.83 7.75
N GLU A 281 -46.55 -12.05 8.81
CA GLU A 281 -47.88 -12.70 8.76
C GLU A 281 -48.91 -11.96 7.86
N LYS A 282 -48.77 -10.61 7.78
CA LYS A 282 -49.63 -9.73 6.98
C LYS A 282 -49.19 -9.58 5.53
N GLN A 283 -47.96 -10.00 5.21
CA GLN A 283 -47.41 -9.87 3.85
C GLN A 283 -47.83 -11.04 2.97
N PRO A 284 -48.12 -10.79 1.68
CA PRO A 284 -48.36 -11.86 0.72
C PRO A 284 -47.13 -12.77 0.62
N PHE A 285 -47.38 -14.07 0.61
CA PHE A 285 -46.34 -15.07 0.48
C PHE A 285 -45.58 -14.85 -0.87
N GLY A 286 -44.24 -14.80 -0.82
CA GLY A 286 -43.43 -14.56 -2.04
C GLY A 286 -43.18 -13.09 -2.40
N SER A 287 -43.67 -12.12 -1.62
CA SER A 287 -43.37 -10.71 -1.86
C SER A 287 -41.90 -10.45 -1.54
N ALA A 288 -41.30 -9.45 -2.22
CA ALA A 288 -39.92 -9.02 -1.98
C ALA A 288 -39.72 -8.58 -0.53
N GLU A 289 -40.77 -7.94 0.04
CA GLU A 289 -40.77 -7.46 1.43
C GLU A 289 -40.78 -8.63 2.43
N ALA A 290 -41.56 -9.68 2.17
CA ALA A 290 -41.56 -10.90 2.98
C ALA A 290 -40.19 -11.60 2.95
N THR A 291 -39.49 -11.59 1.81
CA THR A 291 -38.12 -12.13 1.70
C THR A 291 -37.12 -11.33 2.52
N VAL A 292 -37.21 -10.00 2.51
CA VAL A 292 -36.37 -9.12 3.33
C VAL A 292 -36.61 -9.37 4.82
N LEU A 293 -37.90 -9.52 5.24
CA LEU A 293 -38.25 -9.81 6.62
C LEU A 293 -37.73 -11.19 7.07
N ARG A 294 -37.85 -12.22 6.24
CA ARG A 294 -37.30 -13.56 6.52
C ARG A 294 -35.78 -13.48 6.74
N ASN A 295 -35.05 -12.89 5.78
CA ASN A 295 -33.62 -12.74 5.89
C ASN A 295 -33.21 -12.00 7.17
N TYR A 296 -33.98 -10.97 7.54
CA TYR A 296 -33.77 -10.24 8.78
C TYR A 296 -33.97 -11.13 10.01
N LEU A 297 -35.14 -11.81 10.10
CA LEU A 297 -35.49 -12.68 11.22
C LEU A 297 -34.48 -13.83 11.37
N ASP A 298 -34.11 -14.48 10.26
CA ASP A 298 -33.10 -15.54 10.28
C ASP A 298 -31.76 -15.02 10.74
N THR A 299 -31.29 -13.90 10.21
CA THR A 299 -30.00 -13.32 10.59
C THR A 299 -29.95 -12.99 12.08
N VAL A 300 -31.00 -12.36 12.63
CA VAL A 300 -31.04 -12.02 14.06
C VAL A 300 -31.15 -13.26 14.94
N LEU A 301 -31.91 -14.27 14.55
CA LEU A 301 -32.09 -15.52 15.32
C LEU A 301 -30.89 -16.46 15.24
N GLU A 302 -30.02 -16.30 14.23
CA GLU A 302 -28.76 -17.06 14.10
C GLU A 302 -27.65 -16.50 14.97
N LEU A 303 -27.80 -15.28 15.47
CA LEU A 303 -26.80 -14.71 16.40
C LEU A 303 -26.76 -15.50 17.72
N PRO A 304 -25.59 -15.59 18.32
CA PRO A 304 -25.36 -16.45 19.51
C PRO A 304 -25.88 -15.80 20.80
N TRP A 305 -27.11 -15.36 20.86
CA TRP A 305 -27.70 -14.71 22.04
C TRP A 305 -27.53 -15.54 23.31
N GLY A 306 -26.82 -14.95 24.30
CA GLY A 306 -26.57 -15.58 25.61
C GLY A 306 -25.75 -16.87 25.56
N LYS A 307 -25.11 -17.19 24.43
CA LYS A 307 -24.19 -18.33 24.30
C LYS A 307 -22.76 -17.88 24.53
N HIS A 308 -22.17 -18.28 25.67
CA HIS A 308 -20.79 -18.00 26.02
C HIS A 308 -19.96 -19.27 25.97
N THR A 309 -18.75 -19.17 25.40
CA THR A 309 -17.71 -20.20 25.57
C THR A 309 -17.15 -20.14 26.98
N LYS A 310 -16.93 -21.31 27.61
CA LYS A 310 -16.27 -21.35 28.94
C LYS A 310 -14.83 -20.88 28.79
N GLU A 311 -14.57 -19.67 29.25
CA GLU A 311 -13.25 -19.09 29.25
C GLU A 311 -12.35 -19.82 30.27
N ARG A 312 -11.08 -19.98 29.89
CA ARG A 312 -10.02 -20.52 30.77
C ARG A 312 -8.97 -19.45 30.94
N VAL A 313 -9.07 -18.70 32.03
CA VAL A 313 -8.04 -17.70 32.35
C VAL A 313 -7.05 -18.33 33.32
N ASN A 314 -6.00 -18.95 32.79
CA ASN A 314 -4.90 -19.49 33.56
C ASN A 314 -3.58 -19.09 32.92
N VAL A 315 -2.84 -18.23 33.60
CA VAL A 315 -1.60 -17.61 33.12
C VAL A 315 -0.53 -18.66 32.80
N GLU A 316 -0.37 -19.71 33.64
CA GLU A 316 0.61 -20.77 33.38
C GLU A 316 0.25 -21.64 32.16
N ALA A 317 -1.04 -21.96 32.00
CA ALA A 317 -1.49 -22.69 30.82
C ALA A 317 -1.32 -21.86 29.55
N ALA A 318 -1.60 -20.57 29.62
CA ALA A 318 -1.40 -19.63 28.52
C ALA A 318 0.09 -19.52 28.14
N ARG A 319 0.99 -19.43 29.13
CA ARG A 319 2.44 -19.43 28.91
C ARG A 319 2.87 -20.68 28.13
N LYS A 320 2.42 -21.88 28.55
CA LYS A 320 2.76 -23.13 27.86
C LYS A 320 2.27 -23.14 26.41
N VAL A 321 1.10 -22.58 26.12
CA VAL A 321 0.57 -22.49 24.75
C VAL A 321 1.41 -21.51 23.92
N LEU A 322 1.71 -20.33 24.45
CA LEU A 322 2.52 -19.33 23.77
C LEU A 322 3.95 -19.84 23.47
N ASP A 323 4.57 -20.54 24.43
CA ASP A 323 5.93 -21.09 24.27
C ASP A 323 5.96 -22.28 23.28
N ALA A 324 4.89 -23.07 23.24
CA ALA A 324 4.76 -24.16 22.27
C ALA A 324 4.55 -23.66 20.84
N ASP A 325 3.87 -22.53 20.66
CA ASP A 325 3.51 -22.00 19.36
C ASP A 325 4.52 -20.99 18.81
N HIS A 326 5.25 -20.29 19.68
CA HIS A 326 6.13 -19.18 19.30
C HIS A 326 7.51 -19.32 19.96
N TYR A 327 8.53 -19.25 19.13
CA TYR A 327 9.91 -19.16 19.60
C TYR A 327 10.32 -17.69 19.76
N GLY A 328 11.01 -17.35 20.84
CA GLY A 328 11.39 -15.98 21.17
C GLY A 328 10.18 -15.12 21.59
N LEU A 329 10.22 -13.82 21.29
CA LEU A 329 9.18 -12.85 21.62
C LEU A 329 8.87 -12.75 23.12
N GLU A 330 9.89 -12.88 23.98
CA GLU A 330 9.70 -12.99 25.45
C GLU A 330 8.95 -11.77 26.01
N LYS A 331 9.32 -10.53 25.63
CA LYS A 331 8.62 -9.31 26.06
C LYS A 331 7.15 -9.29 25.63
N VAL A 332 6.87 -9.75 24.40
CA VAL A 332 5.49 -9.80 23.87
C VAL A 332 4.67 -10.81 24.65
N LYS A 333 5.24 -12.00 24.92
CA LYS A 333 4.60 -13.04 25.72
C LYS A 333 4.34 -12.54 27.15
N GLU A 334 5.31 -11.88 27.76
CA GLU A 334 5.19 -11.34 29.12
C GLU A 334 4.05 -10.31 29.21
N ARG A 335 3.99 -9.36 28.28
CA ARG A 335 2.88 -8.40 28.21
C ARG A 335 1.52 -9.07 28.03
N ILE A 336 1.44 -10.07 27.19
CA ILE A 336 0.21 -10.87 27.05
C ILE A 336 -0.14 -11.59 28.34
N LEU A 337 0.82 -12.14 29.05
CA LEU A 337 0.59 -12.84 30.33
C LEU A 337 0.19 -11.86 31.44
N GLU A 338 0.76 -10.65 31.49
CA GLU A 338 0.32 -9.55 32.36
C GLU A 338 -1.14 -9.20 32.12
N PHE A 339 -1.50 -8.99 30.85
CA PHE A 339 -2.90 -8.74 30.44
C PHE A 339 -3.84 -9.86 30.93
N LEU A 340 -3.44 -11.11 30.75
CA LEU A 340 -4.23 -12.26 31.22
C LEU A 340 -4.30 -12.36 32.76
N ALA A 341 -3.23 -11.98 33.46
CA ALA A 341 -3.23 -11.92 34.91
C ALA A 341 -4.18 -10.85 35.45
N VAL A 342 -4.18 -9.67 34.87
CA VAL A 342 -5.15 -8.60 35.21
C VAL A 342 -6.58 -9.09 34.99
N LYS A 343 -6.83 -9.73 33.84
CA LYS A 343 -8.15 -10.30 33.55
C LYS A 343 -8.58 -11.42 34.51
N GLN A 344 -7.61 -12.19 35.01
CA GLN A 344 -7.87 -13.22 36.02
C GLN A 344 -8.26 -12.60 37.38
N LEU A 345 -7.61 -11.51 37.77
CA LEU A 345 -7.85 -10.82 39.04
C LEU A 345 -9.12 -9.95 39.01
N ALA A 346 -9.40 -9.35 37.86
CA ALA A 346 -10.54 -8.47 37.66
C ALA A 346 -11.41 -8.94 36.47
N PRO A 347 -12.22 -10.01 36.64
CA PRO A 347 -13.03 -10.56 35.55
C PRO A 347 -14.07 -9.59 34.99
N GLY A 348 -14.44 -8.56 35.78
CA GLY A 348 -15.38 -7.50 35.40
C GLY A 348 -14.74 -6.39 34.58
N LEU A 349 -13.43 -6.38 34.37
CA LEU A 349 -12.76 -5.36 33.56
C LEU A 349 -13.06 -5.61 32.08
N LYS A 350 -13.79 -4.68 31.46
CA LYS A 350 -14.24 -4.76 30.08
C LYS A 350 -13.51 -3.72 29.23
N GLY A 351 -13.49 -3.94 27.92
CA GLY A 351 -13.04 -2.95 26.95
C GLY A 351 -11.53 -2.80 26.76
N GLN A 352 -10.73 -3.75 27.22
CA GLN A 352 -9.30 -3.77 26.91
C GLN A 352 -9.07 -4.24 25.48
N ILE A 353 -8.28 -3.48 24.73
CA ILE A 353 -7.95 -3.76 23.34
C ILE A 353 -6.44 -3.88 23.21
N LEU A 354 -5.97 -4.99 22.69
CA LEU A 354 -4.54 -5.19 22.39
C LEU A 354 -4.26 -4.85 20.92
N CYS A 355 -3.27 -4.02 20.68
CA CYS A 355 -2.79 -3.70 19.34
C CYS A 355 -1.39 -4.30 19.11
N LEU A 356 -1.30 -5.29 18.24
CA LEU A 356 -0.03 -5.94 17.87
C LEU A 356 0.57 -5.20 16.67
N VAL A 357 1.66 -4.48 16.88
CA VAL A 357 2.30 -3.65 15.85
C VAL A 357 3.67 -4.23 15.48
N GLY A 358 4.04 -4.14 14.21
CA GLY A 358 5.36 -4.55 13.75
C GLY A 358 5.38 -4.96 12.28
N PRO A 359 6.55 -5.29 11.74
CA PRO A 359 6.70 -5.59 10.33
C PRO A 359 5.91 -6.84 9.91
N PRO A 360 5.67 -7.01 8.59
CA PRO A 360 4.95 -8.17 8.09
C PRO A 360 5.72 -9.47 8.35
N GLY A 361 4.98 -10.52 8.75
CA GLY A 361 5.54 -11.86 8.93
C GLY A 361 6.18 -12.14 10.30
N VAL A 362 6.11 -11.23 11.27
CA VAL A 362 6.63 -11.44 12.64
C VAL A 362 5.67 -12.23 13.55
N GLY A 363 4.51 -12.65 13.05
CA GLY A 363 3.62 -13.54 13.80
C GLY A 363 2.45 -12.89 14.50
N LYS A 364 2.11 -11.62 14.23
CA LYS A 364 0.98 -10.88 14.84
C LYS A 364 -0.32 -11.70 14.87
N THR A 365 -0.76 -12.15 13.70
CA THR A 365 -1.98 -12.96 13.54
C THR A 365 -1.88 -14.32 14.25
N SER A 366 -0.71 -14.95 14.24
CA SER A 366 -0.53 -16.25 14.90
C SER A 366 -0.53 -16.14 16.44
N ILE A 367 -0.04 -15.03 17.00
CA ILE A 367 -0.14 -14.73 18.43
C ILE A 367 -1.61 -14.62 18.85
N ALA A 368 -2.41 -13.86 18.11
CA ALA A 368 -3.86 -13.74 18.38
C ALA A 368 -4.56 -15.12 18.35
N MET A 369 -4.19 -15.98 17.40
CA MET A 369 -4.70 -17.36 17.34
C MET A 369 -4.29 -18.18 18.56
N SER A 370 -3.07 -18.04 19.06
CA SER A 370 -2.58 -18.73 20.25
C SER A 370 -3.26 -18.21 21.51
N MET A 371 -3.52 -16.91 21.61
CA MET A 371 -4.32 -16.32 22.70
C MET A 371 -5.75 -16.87 22.69
N SER A 372 -6.39 -16.97 21.54
CA SER A 372 -7.73 -17.56 21.42
C SER A 372 -7.75 -19.00 21.98
N ARG A 373 -6.73 -19.81 21.64
CA ARG A 373 -6.62 -21.20 22.16
C ARG A 373 -6.33 -21.23 23.65
N ALA A 374 -5.44 -20.35 24.13
CA ALA A 374 -5.09 -20.27 25.54
C ALA A 374 -6.30 -19.93 26.42
N LEU A 375 -7.12 -18.97 25.97
CA LEU A 375 -8.34 -18.53 26.62
C LEU A 375 -9.54 -19.46 26.39
N ASN A 376 -9.42 -20.41 25.46
CA ASN A 376 -10.54 -21.24 24.97
C ASN A 376 -11.72 -20.40 24.45
N ARG A 377 -11.43 -19.25 23.79
CA ARG A 377 -12.42 -18.42 23.11
C ARG A 377 -12.48 -18.77 21.62
N LYS A 378 -13.65 -18.67 21.02
CA LYS A 378 -13.79 -18.79 19.57
C LYS A 378 -13.12 -17.59 18.90
N LEU A 379 -12.42 -17.81 17.79
CA LEU A 379 -11.75 -16.77 17.01
C LEU A 379 -12.56 -16.46 15.75
N ALA A 380 -12.79 -15.16 15.51
CA ALA A 380 -13.16 -14.69 14.19
C ALA A 380 -12.19 -13.57 13.74
N ARG A 381 -11.90 -13.54 12.44
CA ARG A 381 -10.96 -12.58 11.84
C ARG A 381 -11.69 -11.67 10.88
N ILE A 382 -11.46 -10.39 11.00
CA ILE A 382 -11.96 -9.34 10.13
C ILE A 382 -10.75 -8.62 9.53
N SER A 383 -10.64 -8.60 8.20
CA SER A 383 -9.63 -7.77 7.53
C SER A 383 -10.21 -6.36 7.34
N LEU A 384 -9.49 -5.36 7.86
CA LEU A 384 -9.85 -3.95 7.72
C LEU A 384 -9.14 -3.29 6.52
N GLY A 385 -8.16 -3.97 5.93
CA GLY A 385 -7.48 -3.48 4.73
C GLY A 385 -8.43 -3.35 3.55
N GLY A 386 -8.57 -2.13 3.01
CA GLY A 386 -9.46 -1.84 1.89
C GLY A 386 -10.91 -1.53 2.28
N VAL A 387 -11.20 -1.35 3.57
CA VAL A 387 -12.49 -0.84 4.05
C VAL A 387 -12.49 0.68 3.91
N HIS A 388 -13.46 1.21 3.18
CA HIS A 388 -13.61 2.63 2.90
C HIS A 388 -14.96 3.20 3.32
N ASP A 389 -15.96 2.32 3.55
CA ASP A 389 -17.33 2.71 3.90
C ASP A 389 -17.68 2.27 5.32
N GLU A 390 -18.27 3.17 6.11
CA GLU A 390 -18.81 2.89 7.44
C GLU A 390 -19.83 1.73 7.41
N ALA A 391 -20.60 1.62 6.34
CA ALA A 391 -21.59 0.58 6.16
C ALA A 391 -20.98 -0.84 6.14
N GLU A 392 -19.70 -1.00 5.79
CA GLU A 392 -19.05 -2.30 5.91
C GLU A 392 -18.88 -2.74 7.37
N ILE A 393 -18.70 -1.80 8.30
CA ILE A 393 -18.57 -2.08 9.75
C ILE A 393 -19.91 -2.22 10.41
N ARG A 394 -20.85 -1.26 10.14
CA ARG A 394 -22.16 -1.16 10.78
C ARG A 394 -23.30 -1.79 10.00
N GLY A 395 -23.07 -2.29 8.80
CA GLY A 395 -24.12 -2.88 7.94
C GLY A 395 -24.96 -1.84 7.19
N HIS A 396 -25.76 -2.33 6.26
CA HIS A 396 -26.71 -1.53 5.49
C HIS A 396 -28.11 -1.61 6.09
N ARG A 397 -28.89 -0.53 5.95
CA ARG A 397 -30.28 -0.53 6.43
C ARG A 397 -31.08 -1.64 5.78
N LYS A 398 -31.79 -2.43 6.58
CA LYS A 398 -32.56 -3.63 6.15
C LYS A 398 -33.59 -3.37 5.05
N THR A 399 -33.99 -2.10 4.82
CA THR A 399 -34.97 -1.72 3.79
C THR A 399 -34.46 -1.86 2.36
N TYR A 400 -33.14 -1.97 2.16
CA TYR A 400 -32.56 -2.15 0.83
C TYR A 400 -32.54 -3.62 0.43
N VAL A 401 -32.87 -3.92 -0.81
CA VAL A 401 -32.75 -5.27 -1.37
C VAL A 401 -31.26 -5.63 -1.41
N GLY A 402 -30.89 -6.75 -0.78
CA GLY A 402 -29.49 -7.16 -0.66
C GLY A 402 -28.77 -6.58 0.55
N ALA A 403 -29.46 -5.91 1.47
CA ALA A 403 -28.86 -5.45 2.72
C ALA A 403 -28.27 -6.61 3.53
N MET A 404 -27.09 -6.37 4.13
CA MET A 404 -26.36 -7.35 4.94
C MET A 404 -25.92 -6.69 6.25
N PRO A 405 -25.76 -7.48 7.32
CA PRO A 405 -25.17 -7.00 8.58
C PRO A 405 -23.72 -6.61 8.35
N GLY A 406 -23.23 -5.71 9.21
CA GLY A 406 -21.83 -5.30 9.21
C GLY A 406 -20.85 -6.43 9.53
N ARG A 407 -19.59 -6.24 9.21
CA ARG A 407 -18.54 -7.23 9.39
C ARG A 407 -18.39 -7.67 10.85
N ILE A 408 -18.63 -6.77 11.81
CA ILE A 408 -18.57 -7.09 13.26
C ILE A 408 -19.63 -8.13 13.62
N ILE A 409 -20.88 -7.89 13.26
CA ILE A 409 -21.98 -8.81 13.54
C ILE A 409 -21.82 -10.12 12.75
N ALA A 410 -21.38 -10.05 11.52
CA ALA A 410 -21.07 -11.23 10.72
C ALA A 410 -19.98 -12.11 11.37
N ALA A 411 -18.95 -11.49 11.95
CA ALA A 411 -17.89 -12.20 12.66
C ALA A 411 -18.37 -12.83 13.97
N VAL A 412 -19.23 -12.15 14.73
CA VAL A 412 -19.87 -12.72 15.94
C VAL A 412 -20.74 -13.91 15.57
N LYS A 413 -21.53 -13.81 14.50
CA LYS A 413 -22.31 -14.92 13.95
C LYS A 413 -21.43 -16.11 13.61
N GLN A 414 -20.32 -15.88 12.90
CA GLN A 414 -19.35 -16.91 12.53
C GLN A 414 -18.69 -17.59 13.74
N ALA A 415 -18.43 -16.81 14.80
CA ALA A 415 -17.85 -17.33 16.04
C ALA A 415 -18.84 -18.17 16.86
N GLU A 416 -20.14 -18.06 16.62
CA GLU A 416 -21.20 -18.78 17.36
C GLU A 416 -21.14 -18.57 18.89
N SER A 417 -20.61 -17.46 19.36
CA SER A 417 -20.42 -17.13 20.76
C SER A 417 -20.52 -15.62 21.00
N CYS A 418 -21.08 -15.19 22.14
CA CYS A 418 -21.13 -13.78 22.54
C CYS A 418 -19.80 -13.24 23.09
N ASN A 419 -18.88 -14.13 23.48
CA ASN A 419 -17.57 -13.75 24.01
C ASN A 419 -16.40 -14.26 23.11
N PRO A 420 -16.42 -14.03 21.79
CA PRO A 420 -15.34 -14.42 20.92
C PRO A 420 -14.10 -13.57 21.14
N LEU A 421 -12.98 -14.00 20.57
CA LEU A 421 -11.86 -13.14 20.27
C LEU A 421 -12.02 -12.65 18.82
N LEU A 422 -12.21 -11.35 18.63
CA LEU A 422 -12.27 -10.74 17.29
C LEU A 422 -10.91 -10.14 16.95
N LEU A 423 -10.31 -10.65 15.88
CA LEU A 423 -9.06 -10.15 15.33
C LEU A 423 -9.36 -9.17 14.21
N LEU A 424 -9.10 -7.91 14.45
CA LEU A 424 -9.19 -6.82 13.48
C LEU A 424 -7.82 -6.65 12.82
N ASP A 425 -7.67 -7.22 11.63
CA ASP A 425 -6.37 -7.30 10.95
C ASP A 425 -6.16 -6.10 10.03
N GLU A 426 -4.93 -5.55 10.00
CA GLU A 426 -4.52 -4.42 9.16
C GLU A 426 -5.30 -3.12 9.42
N ILE A 427 -5.43 -2.71 10.69
CA ILE A 427 -6.12 -1.47 11.07
C ILE A 427 -5.42 -0.20 10.53
N ASP A 428 -4.12 -0.28 10.28
CA ASP A 428 -3.28 0.76 9.67
C ASP A 428 -3.62 1.04 8.19
N LYS A 429 -4.44 0.18 7.58
CA LYS A 429 -4.87 0.30 6.17
C LYS A 429 -6.32 0.75 6.01
N LEU A 430 -6.91 1.32 7.04
CA LEU A 430 -8.23 1.96 6.95
C LEU A 430 -8.15 3.16 6.01
N GLY A 431 -9.01 3.17 4.99
CA GLY A 431 -9.12 4.31 4.07
C GLY A 431 -10.03 5.41 4.64
N ASN A 432 -9.63 6.66 4.42
CA ASN A 432 -10.50 7.82 4.63
C ASN A 432 -10.97 8.31 3.26
N ASP A 433 -12.21 8.02 2.91
CA ASP A 433 -12.84 8.52 1.69
C ASP A 433 -13.99 9.48 2.02
N GLN A 434 -14.37 10.32 1.05
CA GLN A 434 -15.51 11.26 1.16
C GLN A 434 -16.88 10.57 1.39
N ARG A 435 -16.93 9.24 1.37
CA ARG A 435 -18.17 8.45 1.47
C ARG A 435 -18.49 7.91 2.86
N GLY A 436 -17.61 8.05 3.84
CA GLY A 436 -17.79 7.58 5.20
C GLY A 436 -16.49 7.53 5.98
N ASP A 437 -16.63 7.47 7.31
CA ASP A 437 -15.49 7.34 8.23
C ASP A 437 -15.56 6.01 8.99
N PRO A 438 -14.95 4.94 8.46
CA PRO A 438 -14.92 3.64 9.13
C PRO A 438 -14.19 3.69 10.48
N ALA A 439 -13.29 4.67 10.69
CA ALA A 439 -12.61 4.84 11.98
C ALA A 439 -13.58 5.28 13.06
N SER A 440 -14.52 6.18 12.76
CA SER A 440 -15.58 6.58 13.69
C SER A 440 -16.51 5.40 14.05
N ALA A 441 -16.84 4.54 13.09
CA ALA A 441 -17.60 3.33 13.37
C ALA A 441 -16.87 2.37 14.30
N LEU A 442 -15.57 2.22 14.13
CA LEU A 442 -14.72 1.38 14.99
C LEU A 442 -14.56 1.99 16.39
N LEU A 443 -14.57 3.32 16.53
CA LEU A 443 -14.54 3.96 17.85
C LEU A 443 -15.72 3.54 18.72
N GLU A 444 -16.94 3.46 18.18
CA GLU A 444 -18.10 2.96 18.91
C GLU A 444 -17.98 1.47 19.27
N VAL A 445 -17.48 0.64 18.35
CA VAL A 445 -17.28 -0.80 18.57
C VAL A 445 -16.25 -1.06 19.67
N LEU A 446 -15.18 -0.27 19.69
CA LEU A 446 -14.05 -0.45 20.58
C LEU A 446 -14.19 0.31 21.91
N ASP A 447 -15.11 1.24 22.01
CA ASP A 447 -15.36 1.97 23.25
C ASP A 447 -16.09 1.11 24.29
N ALA A 448 -15.47 0.90 25.43
CA ALA A 448 -16.03 0.10 26.52
C ALA A 448 -17.36 0.63 27.08
N GLU A 449 -17.59 1.95 26.99
CA GLU A 449 -18.80 2.59 27.47
C GLU A 449 -19.97 2.45 26.49
N GLN A 450 -19.68 2.35 25.19
CA GLN A 450 -20.67 2.34 24.12
C GLN A 450 -20.92 0.94 23.53
N ASN A 451 -19.92 0.04 23.53
CA ASN A 451 -20.02 -1.26 22.89
C ASN A 451 -21.06 -2.23 23.48
N SER A 452 -21.52 -1.98 24.72
CA SER A 452 -22.62 -2.75 25.34
C SER A 452 -23.97 -2.55 24.64
N THR A 453 -24.12 -1.43 23.93
CA THR A 453 -25.35 -1.05 23.21
C THR A 453 -25.11 -0.85 21.72
N PHE A 454 -24.12 -1.55 21.17
CA PHE A 454 -23.77 -1.44 19.75
C PHE A 454 -24.98 -1.71 18.86
N ARG A 455 -25.24 -0.83 17.88
CA ARG A 455 -26.34 -0.97 16.93
C ARG A 455 -25.83 -1.06 15.50
N ASP A 456 -25.97 -2.25 14.94
CA ASP A 456 -25.80 -2.46 13.52
C ASP A 456 -27.03 -1.94 12.75
N HIS A 457 -26.82 -1.29 11.62
CA HIS A 457 -27.90 -0.70 10.81
C HIS A 457 -28.85 -1.74 10.21
N PHE A 458 -28.36 -2.97 9.96
CA PHE A 458 -29.21 -4.07 9.52
C PHE A 458 -30.04 -4.62 10.67
N LEU A 459 -29.41 -4.85 11.83
CA LEU A 459 -30.10 -5.43 13.00
C LEU A 459 -31.11 -4.45 13.62
N GLU A 460 -30.77 -3.17 13.67
CA GLU A 460 -31.55 -2.12 14.35
C GLU A 460 -31.93 -2.45 15.81
N VAL A 461 -31.32 -3.45 16.40
CA VAL A 461 -31.42 -3.83 17.81
C VAL A 461 -30.05 -3.75 18.46
N PRO A 462 -29.97 -3.41 19.76
CA PRO A 462 -28.70 -3.40 20.44
C PRO A 462 -28.13 -4.81 20.56
N PHE A 463 -26.83 -4.93 20.33
CA PHE A 463 -26.08 -6.16 20.57
C PHE A 463 -24.92 -5.85 21.52
N ASP A 464 -24.82 -6.59 22.62
CA ASP A 464 -23.76 -6.38 23.61
C ASP A 464 -22.44 -7.00 23.15
N LEU A 465 -21.45 -6.13 22.87
CA LEU A 465 -20.09 -6.50 22.48
C LEU A 465 -19.10 -6.43 23.66
N SER A 466 -19.57 -6.11 24.89
CA SER A 466 -18.71 -5.87 26.04
C SER A 466 -17.87 -7.08 26.49
N ASP A 467 -18.35 -8.29 26.19
CA ASP A 467 -17.64 -9.54 26.49
C ASP A 467 -16.72 -10.00 25.34
N VAL A 468 -16.71 -9.29 24.23
CA VAL A 468 -15.82 -9.55 23.11
C VAL A 468 -14.40 -9.10 23.45
N LEU A 469 -13.41 -9.94 23.17
CA LEU A 469 -12.01 -9.55 23.27
C LEU A 469 -11.52 -9.08 21.90
N PHE A 470 -11.19 -7.82 21.79
CA PHE A 470 -10.67 -7.24 20.56
C PHE A 470 -9.14 -7.29 20.54
N ILE A 471 -8.58 -7.81 19.44
CA ILE A 471 -7.16 -7.71 19.13
C ILE A 471 -7.04 -7.08 17.76
N THR A 472 -6.24 -6.03 17.66
CA THR A 472 -5.95 -5.36 16.39
C THR A 472 -4.54 -5.68 15.93
N THR A 473 -4.28 -5.64 14.64
CA THR A 473 -2.92 -5.74 14.10
C THR A 473 -2.64 -4.55 13.17
N ALA A 474 -1.42 -4.05 13.23
CA ALA A 474 -0.93 -2.98 12.37
C ALA A 474 0.52 -3.25 11.94
N ASN A 475 0.95 -2.68 10.83
CA ASN A 475 2.36 -2.67 10.47
C ASN A 475 3.06 -1.43 11.00
N THR A 476 2.38 -0.28 11.01
CA THR A 476 2.85 1.01 11.55
C THR A 476 1.76 1.65 12.38
N LEU A 477 2.13 2.57 13.28
CA LEU A 477 1.20 3.36 14.08
C LEU A 477 0.79 4.67 13.40
N ASP A 478 1.59 5.16 12.47
CA ASP A 478 1.52 6.51 11.92
C ASP A 478 0.21 6.80 11.19
N THR A 479 -0.40 5.78 10.59
CA THR A 479 -1.64 5.89 9.81
C THR A 479 -2.90 5.66 10.64
N ILE A 480 -2.75 5.21 11.89
CA ILE A 480 -3.88 4.94 12.78
C ILE A 480 -4.34 6.25 13.43
N PRO A 481 -5.62 6.62 13.35
CA PRO A 481 -6.14 7.79 14.03
C PRO A 481 -5.86 7.78 15.55
N ARG A 482 -5.36 8.89 16.08
CA ARG A 482 -5.02 9.02 17.50
C ARG A 482 -6.14 8.59 18.46
N PRO A 483 -7.43 8.94 18.23
CA PRO A 483 -8.51 8.50 19.12
C PRO A 483 -8.68 6.98 19.22
N LEU A 484 -8.29 6.23 18.19
CA LEU A 484 -8.26 4.78 18.24
C LEU A 484 -7.05 4.27 19.02
N LEU A 485 -5.86 4.87 18.79
CA LEU A 485 -4.63 4.51 19.51
C LEU A 485 -4.75 4.72 21.02
N ASP A 486 -5.38 5.81 21.46
CA ASP A 486 -5.56 6.13 22.86
C ASP A 486 -6.38 5.07 23.64
N ARG A 487 -7.14 4.23 22.92
CA ARG A 487 -7.94 3.14 23.49
C ARG A 487 -7.24 1.77 23.45
N MET A 488 -6.07 1.69 22.82
CA MET A 488 -5.36 0.44 22.55
C MET A 488 -4.11 0.32 23.41
N GLU A 489 -3.91 -0.84 24.00
CA GLU A 489 -2.62 -1.21 24.56
C GLU A 489 -1.72 -1.73 23.43
N VAL A 490 -0.69 -0.95 23.08
CA VAL A 490 0.22 -1.26 21.98
C VAL A 490 1.29 -2.22 22.45
N ILE A 491 1.45 -3.32 21.72
CA ILE A 491 2.52 -4.32 21.91
C ILE A 491 3.32 -4.39 20.63
N GLU A 492 4.57 -3.94 20.68
CA GLU A 492 5.45 -3.92 19.53
C GLU A 492 6.15 -5.28 19.34
N LEU A 493 6.05 -5.81 18.11
CA LEU A 493 6.77 -6.99 17.67
C LEU A 493 7.94 -6.55 16.79
N THR A 494 9.13 -6.82 17.27
CA THR A 494 10.36 -6.49 16.53
C THR A 494 10.69 -7.55 15.48
N SER A 495 11.68 -7.25 14.63
CA SER A 495 12.24 -8.20 13.67
C SER A 495 12.90 -9.40 14.35
N TYR A 496 12.90 -10.55 13.66
CA TYR A 496 13.64 -11.73 14.14
C TYR A 496 15.11 -11.70 13.74
N THR A 497 15.96 -12.17 14.63
CA THR A 497 17.37 -12.46 14.34
C THR A 497 17.52 -13.69 13.44
N ASP A 498 18.68 -13.88 12.80
CA ASP A 498 18.92 -15.08 11.97
C ASP A 498 18.80 -16.37 12.76
N GLU A 499 19.24 -16.36 14.03
CA GLU A 499 19.15 -17.54 14.89
C GLU A 499 17.70 -17.82 15.32
N GLU A 500 16.92 -16.76 15.64
CA GLU A 500 15.49 -16.92 15.89
C GLU A 500 14.76 -17.46 14.64
N LYS A 501 15.06 -16.94 13.44
CA LYS A 501 14.51 -17.45 12.17
C LYS A 501 14.88 -18.91 11.94
N LEU A 502 16.12 -19.32 12.26
CA LEU A 502 16.56 -20.72 12.19
C LEU A 502 15.70 -21.60 13.11
N GLN A 503 15.54 -21.19 14.37
CA GLN A 503 14.77 -21.96 15.34
C GLN A 503 13.29 -22.02 14.95
N ILE A 504 12.70 -20.91 14.50
CA ILE A 504 11.32 -20.85 14.00
C ILE A 504 11.15 -21.77 12.78
N ALA A 505 12.11 -21.74 11.85
CA ALA A 505 12.08 -22.62 10.68
C ALA A 505 12.08 -24.10 11.08
N LYS A 506 12.95 -24.51 12.01
CA LYS A 506 13.08 -25.91 12.46
C LYS A 506 11.87 -26.39 13.24
N ARG A 507 11.40 -25.58 14.21
CA ARG A 507 10.38 -26.00 15.17
C ARG A 507 8.96 -25.88 14.62
N HIS A 508 8.71 -24.86 13.80
CA HIS A 508 7.35 -24.51 13.37
C HIS A 508 7.14 -24.58 11.86
N LEU A 509 7.98 -23.88 11.04
CA LEU A 509 7.67 -23.74 9.61
C LEU A 509 7.91 -25.03 8.83
N LEU A 510 9.06 -25.66 9.00
CA LEU A 510 9.40 -26.89 8.25
C LEU A 510 8.43 -28.05 8.56
N PRO A 511 8.08 -28.36 9.83
CA PRO A 511 7.07 -29.37 10.13
C PRO A 511 5.70 -29.05 9.55
N LYS A 512 5.30 -27.77 9.57
CA LYS A 512 4.04 -27.29 8.98
C LYS A 512 4.02 -27.48 7.46
N GLU A 513 5.09 -27.08 6.77
CA GLU A 513 5.20 -27.18 5.31
C GLU A 513 5.32 -28.64 4.85
N LEU A 514 6.05 -29.49 5.58
CA LEU A 514 6.10 -30.95 5.32
C LEU A 514 4.70 -31.54 5.35
N LYS A 515 3.95 -31.28 6.43
CA LYS A 515 2.56 -31.75 6.58
C LYS A 515 1.65 -31.24 5.46
N ARG A 516 1.79 -29.96 5.10
CA ARG A 516 0.99 -29.33 4.06
C ARG A 516 1.21 -29.94 2.67
N HIS A 517 2.47 -30.37 2.40
CA HIS A 517 2.86 -30.98 1.13
C HIS A 517 2.86 -32.53 1.15
N GLY A 518 2.35 -33.15 2.20
CA GLY A 518 2.23 -34.62 2.31
C GLY A 518 3.56 -35.36 2.45
N LEU A 519 4.61 -34.67 2.91
CA LEU A 519 5.94 -35.26 3.08
C LEU A 519 6.19 -35.69 4.52
N ALA A 520 6.77 -36.89 4.70
CA ALA A 520 7.28 -37.36 5.98
C ALA A 520 8.62 -36.67 6.32
N LYS A 521 8.91 -36.50 7.60
CA LYS A 521 10.19 -35.94 8.07
C LYS A 521 11.44 -36.69 7.56
N ALA A 522 11.30 -37.97 7.26
CA ALA A 522 12.39 -38.80 6.74
C ALA A 522 12.66 -38.54 5.24
N GLN A 523 11.67 -38.03 4.50
CA GLN A 523 11.76 -37.82 3.04
C GLN A 523 12.46 -36.52 2.65
N LEU A 524 12.41 -35.49 3.50
CA LEU A 524 13.15 -34.25 3.28
C LEU A 524 13.86 -33.84 4.57
N ARG A 525 15.18 -33.71 4.47
CA ARG A 525 16.03 -33.23 5.57
C ARG A 525 16.79 -31.99 5.12
N LEU A 526 16.73 -30.94 5.91
CA LEU A 526 17.52 -29.73 5.73
C LEU A 526 18.54 -29.64 6.86
N THR A 527 19.79 -29.31 6.52
CA THR A 527 20.80 -29.00 7.54
C THR A 527 20.60 -27.58 8.09
N ASP A 528 21.15 -27.32 9.27
CA ASP A 528 21.11 -25.98 9.87
C ASP A 528 21.80 -24.95 8.95
N ASP A 529 22.90 -25.35 8.30
CA ASP A 529 23.61 -24.52 7.33
C ASP A 529 22.77 -24.20 6.09
N ALA A 530 21.98 -25.17 5.59
CA ALA A 530 21.05 -24.92 4.50
C ALA A 530 19.98 -23.89 4.88
N ILE A 531 19.46 -23.95 6.11
CA ILE A 531 18.47 -22.98 6.58
C ILE A 531 19.11 -21.60 6.79
N ARG A 532 20.33 -21.53 7.35
CA ARG A 532 21.07 -20.26 7.47
C ARG A 532 21.36 -19.64 6.12
N GLU A 533 21.80 -20.48 5.17
CA GLU A 533 22.05 -20.03 3.81
C GLU A 533 20.74 -19.58 3.10
N LEU A 534 19.63 -20.27 3.36
CA LEU A 534 18.32 -19.89 2.88
C LEU A 534 17.91 -18.51 3.44
N ILE A 535 18.14 -18.26 4.72
CA ILE A 535 17.85 -16.97 5.36
C ILE A 535 18.70 -15.86 4.74
N ARG A 536 20.01 -16.07 4.58
CA ARG A 536 20.95 -15.03 4.15
C ARG A 536 20.96 -14.80 2.64
N GLY A 537 20.85 -15.87 1.85
CA GLY A 537 21.00 -15.80 0.39
C GLY A 537 19.69 -15.66 -0.39
N TYR A 538 18.54 -16.02 0.20
CA TYR A 538 17.27 -16.11 -0.52
C TYR A 538 16.13 -15.33 0.12
N THR A 539 16.33 -14.77 1.32
CA THR A 539 15.33 -13.95 2.01
C THR A 539 15.94 -12.63 2.50
N ARG A 540 15.16 -11.55 2.40
CA ARG A 540 15.48 -10.23 2.97
C ARG A 540 14.19 -9.70 3.55
N GLU A 541 13.90 -10.03 4.81
CA GLU A 541 12.65 -9.70 5.48
C GLU A 541 12.85 -9.63 7.00
N ALA A 542 12.08 -8.77 7.66
CA ALA A 542 12.05 -8.68 9.12
C ALA A 542 11.45 -9.94 9.78
N GLY A 543 10.40 -10.49 9.20
CA GLY A 543 9.71 -11.68 9.67
C GLY A 543 10.19 -12.98 9.02
N VAL A 544 9.26 -13.94 8.86
CA VAL A 544 9.53 -15.30 8.33
C VAL A 544 8.60 -15.70 7.18
N ARG A 545 7.87 -14.77 6.58
CA ARG A 545 6.87 -15.07 5.53
C ARG A 545 7.50 -15.53 4.21
N VAL A 546 8.61 -14.90 3.79
CA VAL A 546 9.35 -15.31 2.59
C VAL A 546 10.08 -16.61 2.87
N LEU A 547 10.64 -16.77 4.07
CA LEU A 547 11.29 -18.01 4.52
C LEU A 547 10.31 -19.20 4.45
N GLU A 548 9.08 -19.05 4.97
CA GLU A 548 8.03 -20.06 4.84
C GLU A 548 7.74 -20.42 3.38
N ARG A 549 7.60 -19.41 2.51
CA ARG A 549 7.39 -19.61 1.07
C ARG A 549 8.54 -20.35 0.40
N LYS A 550 9.78 -20.08 0.79
CA LYS A 550 10.98 -20.76 0.27
C LYS A 550 11.07 -22.20 0.75
N LEU A 551 10.78 -22.46 2.05
CA LEU A 551 10.66 -23.82 2.58
C LEU A 551 9.55 -24.61 1.86
N GLY A 552 8.40 -24.01 1.60
CA GLY A 552 7.35 -24.61 0.80
C GLY A 552 7.77 -24.91 -0.66
N ALA A 553 8.63 -24.06 -1.26
CA ALA A 553 9.20 -24.33 -2.58
C ALA A 553 10.14 -25.54 -2.57
N LEU A 554 10.98 -25.69 -1.53
CA LEU A 554 11.81 -26.87 -1.34
C LEU A 554 10.97 -28.13 -1.14
N CYS A 555 9.91 -28.07 -0.34
CA CYS A 555 8.97 -29.18 -0.15
C CYS A 555 8.32 -29.61 -1.48
N ARG A 556 7.88 -28.66 -2.34
CA ARG A 556 7.30 -28.98 -3.65
C ARG A 556 8.29 -29.65 -4.57
N LYS A 557 9.53 -29.15 -4.64
CA LYS A 557 10.56 -29.76 -5.47
C LYS A 557 10.97 -31.14 -4.97
N ALA A 558 11.01 -31.32 -3.65
CA ALA A 558 11.22 -32.62 -3.05
C ALA A 558 10.09 -33.60 -3.37
N ALA A 559 8.83 -33.16 -3.25
CA ALA A 559 7.68 -33.99 -3.61
C ALA A 559 7.72 -34.39 -5.10
N MET A 560 8.06 -33.47 -5.99
CA MET A 560 8.22 -33.74 -7.40
C MET A 560 9.31 -34.80 -7.67
N ALA A 561 10.48 -34.66 -7.06
CA ALA A 561 11.58 -35.62 -7.25
C ALA A 561 11.24 -37.02 -6.69
N ILE A 562 10.52 -37.10 -5.58
CA ILE A 562 10.06 -38.36 -4.99
C ILE A 562 9.06 -39.06 -5.94
N VAL A 563 8.10 -38.32 -6.48
CA VAL A 563 7.05 -38.87 -7.35
C VAL A 563 7.59 -39.21 -8.74
N SER A 564 8.37 -38.29 -9.35
CA SER A 564 8.83 -38.45 -10.74
C SER A 564 10.05 -39.36 -10.87
N ASN A 565 10.99 -39.30 -9.91
CA ASN A 565 12.28 -40.00 -9.99
C ASN A 565 12.40 -41.18 -9.03
N GLY A 566 11.38 -41.46 -8.22
CA GLY A 566 11.37 -42.58 -7.28
C GLY A 566 12.37 -42.44 -6.11
N VAL A 567 12.87 -41.23 -5.85
CA VAL A 567 13.85 -40.96 -4.79
C VAL A 567 13.17 -41.14 -3.43
N LYS A 568 13.79 -41.93 -2.53
CA LYS A 568 13.22 -42.21 -1.21
C LYS A 568 13.35 -41.05 -0.22
N SER A 569 14.45 -40.32 -0.30
CA SER A 569 14.73 -39.19 0.59
C SER A 569 15.67 -38.19 -0.09
N ILE A 570 15.51 -36.92 0.26
CA ILE A 570 16.30 -35.79 -0.22
C ILE A 570 16.96 -35.13 0.96
N HIS A 571 18.26 -34.87 0.82
CA HIS A 571 19.06 -34.16 1.80
C HIS A 571 19.57 -32.86 1.20
N ILE A 572 19.17 -31.72 1.79
CA ILE A 572 19.54 -30.39 1.34
C ILE A 572 20.57 -29.81 2.32
N THR A 573 21.72 -29.43 1.77
CA THR A 573 22.82 -28.76 2.45
C THR A 573 22.97 -27.33 1.94
N GLY A 574 23.82 -26.53 2.55
CA GLY A 574 24.13 -25.18 2.06
C GLY A 574 24.68 -25.18 0.63
N ASP A 575 25.48 -26.19 0.26
CA ASP A 575 26.15 -26.27 -1.03
C ASP A 575 25.21 -26.62 -2.20
N ASN A 576 24.21 -27.46 -1.96
CA ASN A 576 23.27 -27.92 -3.00
C ASN A 576 21.95 -27.12 -3.04
N LEU A 577 21.83 -26.07 -2.24
CA LEU A 577 20.61 -25.26 -2.15
C LEU A 577 20.30 -24.56 -3.48
N GLU A 578 21.34 -24.18 -4.23
CA GLU A 578 21.22 -23.54 -5.54
C GLU A 578 20.57 -24.46 -6.60
N ASP A 579 20.75 -25.76 -6.52
CA ASP A 579 20.11 -26.73 -7.43
C ASP A 579 18.58 -26.71 -7.30
N TYR A 580 18.11 -26.37 -6.12
CA TYR A 580 16.66 -26.32 -5.81
C TYR A 580 16.05 -24.92 -5.96
N LEU A 581 16.74 -23.86 -5.59
CA LEU A 581 16.17 -22.50 -5.57
C LEU A 581 16.73 -21.56 -6.63
N GLY A 582 17.74 -22.01 -7.38
CA GLY A 582 18.48 -21.20 -8.36
C GLY A 582 19.52 -20.32 -7.66
N ILE A 583 20.12 -19.42 -8.45
CA ILE A 583 21.21 -18.53 -8.01
C ILE A 583 20.79 -17.70 -6.81
N ARG A 584 21.72 -17.51 -5.87
CA ARG A 584 21.54 -16.63 -4.70
C ARG A 584 21.14 -15.23 -5.14
N ARG A 585 20.13 -14.71 -4.50
CA ARG A 585 19.63 -13.36 -4.80
C ARG A 585 20.32 -12.28 -4.00
N TYR A 586 20.73 -12.60 -2.77
CA TYR A 586 21.37 -11.68 -1.85
C TYR A 586 22.75 -12.20 -1.53
N HIS A 587 23.73 -11.35 -1.72
CA HIS A 587 25.11 -11.61 -1.31
C HIS A 587 25.33 -10.89 0.03
N PRO A 588 26.09 -11.48 0.96
CA PRO A 588 26.45 -10.76 2.16
C PRO A 588 27.21 -9.47 1.76
N GLU A 589 26.80 -8.38 2.35
CA GLU A 589 27.53 -7.11 2.22
C GLU A 589 28.95 -7.36 2.68
N ARG A 590 29.90 -7.17 1.78
CA ARG A 590 31.31 -7.36 2.08
C ARG A 590 31.89 -6.00 2.44
N LEU A 591 32.47 -5.89 3.63
CA LEU A 591 33.27 -4.72 3.98
C LEU A 591 34.35 -4.47 2.93
N PRO A 592 34.66 -3.19 2.66
CA PRO A 592 35.80 -2.84 1.81
C PRO A 592 37.05 -3.60 2.20
N ARG A 593 37.87 -4.01 1.23
CA ARG A 593 39.11 -4.77 1.53
C ARG A 593 40.17 -3.92 2.21
N THR A 594 40.14 -2.61 1.99
CA THR A 594 41.07 -1.62 2.53
C THR A 594 40.31 -0.47 3.16
N GLU A 595 40.97 0.20 4.10
CA GLU A 595 40.47 1.45 4.64
C GLU A 595 40.45 2.53 3.55
N GLN A 596 39.40 3.35 3.56
CA GLN A 596 39.15 4.33 2.51
C GLN A 596 38.95 5.72 3.10
N VAL A 597 39.37 6.74 2.36
CA VAL A 597 39.12 8.12 2.71
C VAL A 597 37.72 8.50 2.21
N GLY A 598 36.95 9.13 3.11
CA GLY A 598 35.61 9.61 2.77
C GLY A 598 34.53 8.54 2.74
N VAL A 599 34.81 7.27 3.09
CA VAL A 599 33.82 6.18 3.07
C VAL A 599 33.57 5.68 4.50
N VAL A 600 32.29 5.71 4.93
CA VAL A 600 31.88 5.36 6.29
C VAL A 600 30.69 4.42 6.28
N ASN A 601 30.71 3.42 7.15
CA ASN A 601 29.56 2.53 7.36
C ASN A 601 28.62 3.15 8.41
N GLY A 602 27.52 3.75 7.94
CA GLY A 602 26.38 4.10 8.77
C GLY A 602 25.47 2.88 8.99
N LEU A 603 24.54 2.98 9.92
CA LEU A 603 23.54 1.97 10.21
C LEU A 603 22.14 2.53 9.98
N ALA A 604 21.37 1.90 9.12
CA ALA A 604 19.98 2.24 8.83
C ALA A 604 19.02 1.15 9.30
N TRP A 605 17.80 1.55 9.58
CA TRP A 605 16.68 0.67 9.83
C TRP A 605 15.63 0.83 8.73
N THR A 606 15.11 -0.28 8.24
CA THR A 606 14.07 -0.35 7.22
C THR A 606 12.97 -1.31 7.66
N GLN A 607 11.83 -1.27 6.97
CA GLN A 607 10.74 -2.23 7.23
C GLN A 607 11.14 -3.70 7.03
N VAL A 608 12.24 -3.97 6.35
CA VAL A 608 12.77 -5.33 6.13
C VAL A 608 13.88 -5.72 7.10
N GLY A 609 14.31 -4.81 7.96
CA GLY A 609 15.34 -5.01 8.98
C GLY A 609 16.44 -3.95 8.94
N GLY A 610 17.55 -4.19 9.64
CA GLY A 610 18.71 -3.31 9.61
C GLY A 610 19.57 -3.54 8.37
N GLU A 611 20.23 -2.48 7.91
CA GLU A 611 21.13 -2.45 6.76
C GLU A 611 22.35 -1.58 7.05
N ILE A 612 23.47 -1.90 6.38
CA ILE A 612 24.62 -0.98 6.35
C ILE A 612 24.28 0.15 5.37
N LEU A 613 24.43 1.37 5.82
CA LEU A 613 24.27 2.56 5.03
C LEU A 613 25.66 3.11 4.72
N GLU A 614 26.22 2.76 3.58
CA GLU A 614 27.48 3.33 3.14
C GLU A 614 27.30 4.83 2.83
N VAL A 615 28.18 5.67 3.38
CA VAL A 615 28.22 7.10 3.16
C VAL A 615 29.54 7.45 2.52
N GLU A 616 29.50 7.96 1.30
CA GLU A 616 30.67 8.39 0.55
C GLU A 616 30.75 9.92 0.51
N ALA A 617 31.86 10.48 0.86
CA ALA A 617 32.12 11.91 0.73
C ALA A 617 33.34 12.16 -0.17
N GLY A 618 33.15 12.98 -1.20
CA GLY A 618 34.20 13.44 -2.10
C GLY A 618 34.40 14.95 -1.96
N VAL A 619 35.62 15.40 -2.03
CA VAL A 619 35.98 16.81 -1.95
C VAL A 619 36.81 17.17 -3.18
N VAL A 620 36.41 18.22 -3.89
CA VAL A 620 37.10 18.74 -5.08
C VAL A 620 37.26 20.25 -4.95
N PRO A 621 38.29 20.86 -5.58
CA PRO A 621 38.37 22.31 -5.68
C PRO A 621 37.12 22.89 -6.34
N GLY A 622 36.56 23.95 -5.74
CA GLY A 622 35.28 24.48 -6.23
C GLY A 622 34.92 25.84 -5.62
N SER A 623 33.64 26.09 -5.46
CA SER A 623 33.06 27.37 -5.02
C SER A 623 32.33 27.28 -3.67
N GLY A 624 32.43 26.14 -2.97
CA GLY A 624 31.75 25.89 -1.69
C GLY A 624 30.38 25.24 -1.85
N LYS A 625 30.13 24.61 -2.98
CA LYS A 625 28.86 23.90 -3.22
C LYS A 625 28.82 22.57 -2.44
N VAL A 626 27.68 22.29 -1.85
CA VAL A 626 27.44 20.98 -1.23
C VAL A 626 26.37 20.24 -2.03
N GLU A 627 26.73 19.10 -2.57
CA GLU A 627 25.84 18.22 -3.32
C GLU A 627 25.52 16.98 -2.49
N LEU A 628 24.22 16.67 -2.40
CA LEU A 628 23.71 15.51 -1.68
C LEU A 628 22.95 14.62 -2.67
N THR A 629 23.41 13.39 -2.86
CA THR A 629 22.80 12.45 -3.81
C THR A 629 22.52 11.10 -3.14
N GLY A 630 21.59 10.30 -3.70
CA GLY A 630 21.22 8.97 -3.18
C GLY A 630 19.76 8.83 -2.76
N ASN A 631 18.85 9.64 -3.35
CA ASN A 631 17.40 9.62 -3.06
C ASN A 631 17.09 9.92 -1.58
N LEU A 632 17.62 11.04 -1.09
CA LEU A 632 17.52 11.46 0.30
C LEU A 632 16.25 12.27 0.56
N GLY A 633 15.56 11.97 1.65
CA GLY A 633 14.45 12.75 2.17
C GLY A 633 14.88 14.09 2.78
N SER A 634 13.92 14.89 3.22
CA SER A 634 14.15 16.23 3.76
C SER A 634 14.96 16.22 5.05
N VAL A 635 14.65 15.30 5.97
CA VAL A 635 15.30 15.19 7.28
C VAL A 635 16.79 14.86 7.14
N MET A 636 17.13 13.94 6.24
CA MET A 636 18.53 13.58 6.00
C MET A 636 19.33 14.72 5.35
N LYS A 637 18.69 15.50 4.46
CA LYS A 637 19.31 16.70 3.87
C LYS A 637 19.56 17.79 4.91
N GLU A 638 18.61 18.01 5.81
CA GLU A 638 18.77 18.96 6.93
C GLU A 638 19.88 18.51 7.89
N SER A 639 19.95 17.20 8.21
CA SER A 639 21.01 16.62 9.01
C SER A 639 22.40 16.88 8.39
N ALA A 640 22.55 16.70 7.06
CA ALA A 640 23.80 16.99 6.38
C ALA A 640 24.19 18.49 6.42
N GLN A 641 23.22 19.40 6.38
CA GLN A 641 23.44 20.84 6.51
C GLN A 641 23.87 21.23 7.94
N ALA A 642 23.25 20.60 8.95
CA ALA A 642 23.64 20.78 10.35
C ALA A 642 25.08 20.32 10.59
N VAL A 643 25.44 19.16 10.04
CA VAL A 643 26.82 18.62 10.07
C VAL A 643 27.82 19.59 9.43
N LEU A 644 27.52 20.12 8.25
CA LEU A 644 28.40 21.10 7.61
C LEU A 644 28.63 22.33 8.49
N SER A 645 27.59 22.83 9.13
CA SER A 645 27.66 23.95 10.04
C SER A 645 28.55 23.65 11.26
N TYR A 646 28.43 22.43 11.81
CA TYR A 646 29.29 21.93 12.88
C TYR A 646 30.77 21.86 12.42
N ILE A 647 31.07 21.24 11.27
CA ILE A 647 32.45 21.15 10.73
C ILE A 647 33.05 22.53 10.52
N ARG A 648 32.27 23.48 10.00
CA ARG A 648 32.71 24.87 9.81
C ARG A 648 33.09 25.55 11.14
N SER A 649 32.33 25.32 12.21
CA SER A 649 32.60 25.87 13.54
C SER A 649 33.87 25.30 14.19
N ARG A 650 34.27 24.08 13.80
CA ARG A 650 35.37 23.31 14.37
C ARG A 650 36.55 23.13 13.40
N ALA A 651 36.54 23.77 12.23
CA ALA A 651 37.52 23.54 11.17
C ALA A 651 38.97 23.63 11.64
N ALA A 652 39.31 24.68 12.41
CA ALA A 652 40.68 24.87 12.95
C ALA A 652 41.10 23.72 13.89
N GLN A 653 40.20 23.19 14.71
CA GLN A 653 40.48 22.11 15.64
C GLN A 653 40.64 20.76 14.92
N LEU A 654 39.94 20.59 13.81
CA LEU A 654 39.98 19.39 12.96
C LEU A 654 41.13 19.39 11.97
N GLY A 655 41.96 20.46 11.94
CA GLY A 655 43.05 20.62 10.97
C GLY A 655 42.57 20.91 9.55
N ILE A 656 41.36 21.44 9.40
CA ILE A 656 40.70 21.75 8.11
C ILE A 656 40.93 23.25 7.82
N GLU A 657 41.20 23.60 6.56
CA GLU A 657 41.33 24.98 6.11
C GLU A 657 40.09 25.80 6.48
N ALA A 658 40.25 26.97 7.09
CA ALA A 658 39.14 27.77 7.61
C ALA A 658 38.19 28.29 6.53
N ASP A 659 38.61 28.35 5.26
CA ASP A 659 37.87 28.83 4.10
C ASP A 659 37.45 27.69 3.15
N PHE A 660 37.54 26.39 3.59
CA PHE A 660 37.17 25.24 2.80
C PHE A 660 35.78 25.38 2.17
N TYR A 661 34.84 25.99 2.88
CA TYR A 661 33.48 26.24 2.45
C TYR A 661 33.32 27.28 1.33
N LYS A 662 34.44 27.88 0.87
CA LYS A 662 34.50 28.79 -0.27
C LYS A 662 35.35 28.25 -1.41
N THR A 663 36.27 27.34 -1.12
CA THR A 663 37.34 26.86 -2.01
C THR A 663 37.16 25.40 -2.42
N LYS A 664 36.29 24.63 -1.72
CA LYS A 664 36.08 23.20 -1.97
C LYS A 664 34.59 22.89 -2.12
N ASP A 665 34.25 22.20 -3.16
CA ASP A 665 32.93 21.59 -3.30
C ASP A 665 32.95 20.22 -2.66
N ILE A 666 31.88 19.92 -1.90
CA ILE A 666 31.72 18.66 -1.16
C ILE A 666 30.55 17.91 -1.75
N HIS A 667 30.76 16.65 -2.17
CA HIS A 667 29.71 15.78 -2.64
C HIS A 667 29.55 14.61 -1.67
N VAL A 668 28.38 14.50 -1.05
CA VAL A 668 28.02 13.35 -0.22
C VAL A 668 27.04 12.48 -0.97
N HIS A 669 27.43 11.23 -1.17
CA HIS A 669 26.66 10.25 -1.90
C HIS A 669 26.27 9.08 -1.01
N PHE A 670 25.03 8.64 -1.14
CA PHE A 670 24.54 7.40 -0.53
C PHE A 670 24.24 6.41 -1.65
N PRO A 671 25.03 5.33 -1.79
CA PRO A 671 24.79 4.29 -2.77
C PRO A 671 23.38 3.69 -2.70
N GLU A 672 22.97 2.95 -3.72
CA GLU A 672 21.62 2.38 -3.84
C GLU A 672 20.50 3.44 -3.93
N GLY A 673 20.63 4.39 -4.85
CA GLY A 673 19.66 5.48 -5.06
C GLY A 673 18.23 5.06 -5.42
N ALA A 674 18.00 3.77 -5.71
CA ALA A 674 16.65 3.24 -5.94
C ALA A 674 15.81 3.15 -4.66
N VAL A 675 16.44 3.10 -3.48
CA VAL A 675 15.75 3.02 -2.18
C VAL A 675 15.70 4.40 -1.55
N PRO A 676 14.52 4.95 -1.24
CA PRO A 676 14.40 6.20 -0.51
C PRO A 676 15.03 6.10 0.88
N LYS A 677 15.80 7.10 1.27
CA LYS A 677 16.47 7.16 2.56
C LYS A 677 16.10 8.47 3.26
N ASP A 678 15.58 8.37 4.48
CA ASP A 678 15.27 9.53 5.30
C ASP A 678 15.51 9.24 6.78
N GLY A 679 15.85 10.28 7.54
CA GLY A 679 16.05 10.21 8.97
C GLY A 679 17.35 10.88 9.44
N PRO A 680 17.40 11.31 10.71
CA PRO A 680 18.53 12.07 11.25
C PRO A 680 19.71 11.18 11.71
N SER A 681 19.50 9.85 11.85
CA SER A 681 20.45 8.93 12.50
C SER A 681 21.77 8.68 11.74
N ALA A 682 21.92 9.23 10.53
CA ALA A 682 23.18 9.20 9.77
C ALA A 682 24.12 10.36 10.08
N GLY A 683 23.77 11.26 11.00
CA GLY A 683 24.53 12.46 11.31
C GLY A 683 26.00 12.21 11.63
N ILE A 684 26.29 11.22 12.51
CA ILE A 684 27.67 10.85 12.83
C ILE A 684 28.42 10.34 11.59
N ALA A 685 27.77 9.48 10.79
CA ALA A 685 28.39 8.90 9.60
C ALA A 685 28.71 9.97 8.55
N ILE A 686 27.79 10.90 8.32
CA ILE A 686 27.98 12.04 7.41
C ILE A 686 29.14 12.92 7.92
N THR A 687 29.18 13.22 9.24
CA THR A 687 30.25 14.02 9.84
C THR A 687 31.60 13.36 9.62
N THR A 688 31.71 12.07 9.93
CA THR A 688 32.96 11.32 9.82
C THR A 688 33.41 11.20 8.36
N ALA A 689 32.49 10.96 7.43
CA ALA A 689 32.81 10.90 6.00
C ALA A 689 33.32 12.25 5.46
N MET A 690 32.66 13.36 5.80
CA MET A 690 33.06 14.70 5.38
C MET A 690 34.39 15.12 5.98
N VAL A 691 34.63 14.85 7.28
CA VAL A 691 35.89 15.15 7.95
C VAL A 691 37.04 14.32 7.36
N SER A 692 36.80 13.01 7.15
CA SER A 692 37.75 12.11 6.49
C SER A 692 38.16 12.65 5.11
N ALA A 693 37.18 13.03 4.28
CA ALA A 693 37.43 13.55 2.94
C ALA A 693 38.17 14.90 2.95
N LEU A 694 37.85 15.77 3.91
CA LEU A 694 38.49 17.08 4.06
C LEU A 694 39.92 16.99 4.61
N THR A 695 40.22 16.05 5.51
CA THR A 695 41.51 15.83 6.14
C THR A 695 42.41 14.85 5.39
N GLY A 696 41.82 14.01 4.51
CA GLY A 696 42.53 12.92 3.85
C GLY A 696 42.83 11.73 4.75
N ALA A 697 42.28 11.68 5.98
CA ALA A 697 42.49 10.59 6.92
C ALA A 697 41.55 9.40 6.58
N PRO A 698 42.06 8.17 6.43
CA PRO A 698 41.22 7.00 6.16
C PRO A 698 40.37 6.62 7.37
N VAL A 699 39.20 6.04 7.09
CA VAL A 699 38.27 5.52 8.09
C VAL A 699 38.51 4.04 8.28
N ARG A 700 38.51 3.58 9.52
CA ARG A 700 38.65 2.16 9.85
C ARG A 700 37.47 1.38 9.32
N ARG A 701 37.74 0.34 8.53
CA ARG A 701 36.69 -0.45 7.81
C ARG A 701 35.79 -1.28 8.74
N GLU A 702 36.29 -1.66 9.92
CA GLU A 702 35.58 -2.56 10.86
C GLU A 702 34.67 -1.80 11.83
N ILE A 703 34.42 -0.53 11.56
CA ILE A 703 33.59 0.36 12.38
C ILE A 703 32.29 0.66 11.64
N ALA A 704 31.20 0.68 12.38
CA ALA A 704 29.94 1.26 11.95
C ALA A 704 29.45 2.27 13.00
N MET A 705 28.60 3.19 12.59
CA MET A 705 28.14 4.24 13.48
C MET A 705 26.68 4.66 13.19
N THR A 706 26.00 5.09 14.24
CA THR A 706 24.65 5.66 14.15
C THR A 706 24.42 6.68 15.24
N GLY A 707 23.84 7.81 14.89
CA GLY A 707 23.54 8.89 15.82
C GLY A 707 23.16 10.17 15.06
N GLU A 708 22.25 10.93 15.63
CA GLU A 708 21.93 12.28 15.15
C GLU A 708 22.95 13.27 15.73
N VAL A 709 23.36 14.27 14.96
CA VAL A 709 24.36 15.26 15.37
C VAL A 709 23.73 16.64 15.41
N THR A 710 23.87 17.32 16.55
CA THR A 710 23.44 18.72 16.69
C THR A 710 24.49 19.70 16.16
N LEU A 711 24.13 20.97 16.01
CA LEU A 711 25.08 22.05 15.64
C LEU A 711 26.23 22.22 16.62
N ARG A 712 26.12 21.68 17.85
CA ARG A 712 27.15 21.71 18.88
C ARG A 712 28.01 20.44 18.94
N GLY A 713 27.70 19.44 18.07
CA GLY A 713 28.38 18.16 18.06
C GLY A 713 27.89 17.16 19.10
N ILE A 714 26.77 17.43 19.78
CA ILE A 714 26.14 16.49 20.71
C ILE A 714 25.47 15.40 19.87
N VAL A 715 25.62 14.17 20.32
CA VAL A 715 25.06 12.98 19.70
C VAL A 715 23.74 12.64 20.38
N LEU A 716 22.63 12.66 19.63
CA LEU A 716 21.30 12.40 20.13
C LEU A 716 20.88 10.94 19.90
N PRO A 717 19.96 10.41 20.74
CA PRO A 717 19.49 9.03 20.66
C PRO A 717 18.74 8.71 19.38
N ILE A 718 18.76 7.43 19.00
CA ILE A 718 18.17 6.91 17.77
C ILE A 718 17.27 5.70 18.03
N GLY A 719 16.38 5.41 17.07
CA GLY A 719 15.56 4.20 17.09
C GLY A 719 16.17 3.02 16.32
N GLY A 720 15.65 1.80 16.57
CA GLY A 720 15.97 0.60 15.80
C GLY A 720 17.37 0.05 16.06
N LEU A 721 17.91 0.21 17.26
CA LEU A 721 19.25 -0.23 17.61
C LEU A 721 19.44 -1.75 17.45
N LYS A 722 18.43 -2.55 17.79
CA LYS A 722 18.43 -4.01 17.63
C LYS A 722 18.67 -4.43 16.19
N GLU A 723 17.95 -3.86 15.26
CA GLU A 723 18.05 -4.13 13.82
C GLU A 723 19.38 -3.64 13.25
N LYS A 724 19.79 -2.44 13.62
CA LYS A 724 21.04 -1.82 13.18
C LYS A 724 22.26 -2.66 13.60
N THR A 725 22.30 -3.11 14.85
CA THR A 725 23.42 -3.93 15.36
C THR A 725 23.44 -5.31 14.75
N MET A 726 22.28 -5.89 14.41
CA MET A 726 22.20 -7.14 13.66
C MET A 726 22.80 -7.00 12.25
N ALA A 727 22.54 -5.88 11.56
CA ALA A 727 23.16 -5.61 10.26
C ALA A 727 24.69 -5.49 10.40
N ALA A 728 25.17 -4.75 11.39
CA ALA A 728 26.59 -4.62 11.69
C ALA A 728 27.25 -6.00 11.92
N TYR A 729 26.63 -6.85 12.72
CA TYR A 729 27.12 -8.21 13.00
C TYR A 729 27.19 -9.08 11.72
N ARG A 730 26.13 -9.06 10.88
CA ARG A 730 26.08 -9.82 9.63
C ARG A 730 27.17 -9.40 8.64
N SER A 731 27.46 -8.11 8.57
CA SER A 731 28.46 -7.55 7.66
C SER A 731 29.90 -7.68 8.16
N GLY A 732 30.09 -8.21 9.40
CA GLY A 732 31.42 -8.45 9.98
C GLY A 732 32.05 -7.21 10.62
N ILE A 733 31.27 -6.18 10.93
CA ILE A 733 31.68 -5.06 11.78
C ILE A 733 32.10 -5.58 13.15
N LYS A 734 33.07 -4.91 13.75
CA LYS A 734 33.54 -5.25 15.10
C LYS A 734 33.20 -4.19 16.13
N THR A 735 33.20 -2.92 15.73
CA THR A 735 32.94 -1.80 16.64
C THR A 735 31.78 -0.97 16.16
N VAL A 736 30.86 -0.65 17.06
CA VAL A 736 29.66 0.17 16.75
C VAL A 736 29.64 1.37 17.68
N PHE A 737 29.72 2.57 17.11
CA PHE A 737 29.48 3.82 17.81
C PHE A 737 27.97 4.10 17.88
N LEU A 738 27.52 4.39 19.10
CA LEU A 738 26.10 4.67 19.36
C LEU A 738 25.96 5.81 20.37
N PRO A 739 24.83 6.54 20.39
CA PRO A 739 24.59 7.55 21.40
C PRO A 739 24.61 6.99 22.81
N ALA A 740 25.17 7.73 23.77
CA ALA A 740 25.23 7.31 25.17
C ALA A 740 23.83 7.03 25.76
N ASP A 741 22.82 7.80 25.34
CA ASP A 741 21.43 7.64 25.78
C ASP A 741 20.80 6.31 25.30
N ASN A 742 21.38 5.64 24.31
CA ASN A 742 20.91 4.32 23.83
C ASN A 742 21.58 3.14 24.57
N VAL A 743 22.38 3.38 25.59
CA VAL A 743 22.98 2.27 26.39
C VAL A 743 21.93 1.35 26.99
N PRO A 744 20.78 1.82 27.52
CA PRO A 744 19.72 0.92 28.00
C PRO A 744 19.19 -0.03 26.93
N ASP A 745 19.16 0.38 25.66
CA ASP A 745 18.65 -0.43 24.55
C ASP A 745 19.57 -1.62 24.22
N LEU A 746 20.81 -1.61 24.71
CA LEU A 746 21.75 -2.75 24.58
C LEU A 746 21.25 -4.02 25.28
N GLU A 747 20.35 -3.89 26.25
CA GLU A 747 19.73 -5.05 26.91
C GLU A 747 18.76 -5.80 25.99
N GLU A 748 18.25 -5.13 24.95
CA GLU A 748 17.34 -5.71 23.97
C GLU A 748 18.03 -6.46 22.83
N ILE A 749 19.35 -6.31 22.72
CA ILE A 749 20.16 -6.94 21.68
C ILE A 749 20.38 -8.41 22.00
N ASP A 750 20.31 -9.25 20.96
CA ASP A 750 20.61 -10.67 21.05
C ASP A 750 21.96 -10.91 21.75
N PRO A 751 22.04 -11.80 22.76
CA PRO A 751 23.28 -12.08 23.48
C PRO A 751 24.46 -12.45 22.56
N THR A 752 24.22 -13.15 21.46
CA THR A 752 25.25 -13.53 20.48
C THR A 752 25.83 -12.30 19.79
N VAL A 753 24.97 -11.38 19.39
CA VAL A 753 25.38 -10.12 18.74
C VAL A 753 26.10 -9.22 19.74
N ARG A 754 25.56 -9.14 20.96
CA ARG A 754 26.14 -8.34 22.04
C ARG A 754 27.55 -8.83 22.43
N ALA A 755 27.78 -10.14 22.42
CA ALA A 755 29.10 -10.71 22.69
C ALA A 755 30.11 -10.56 21.55
N ALA A 756 29.62 -10.38 20.30
CA ALA A 756 30.46 -10.31 19.12
C ALA A 756 30.86 -8.87 18.72
N LEU A 757 30.09 -7.87 19.15
CA LEU A 757 30.32 -6.47 18.83
C LEU A 757 30.87 -5.70 20.04
N HIS A 758 31.82 -4.82 19.77
CA HIS A 758 32.30 -3.83 20.74
C HIS A 758 31.47 -2.56 20.59
N PHE A 759 30.71 -2.18 21.63
CA PHE A 759 29.87 -0.98 21.63
C PHE A 759 30.61 0.16 22.29
N VAL A 760 30.66 1.32 21.60
CA VAL A 760 31.29 2.54 22.10
C VAL A 760 30.19 3.62 22.24
N PRO A 761 29.69 3.85 23.47
CA PRO A 761 28.75 4.92 23.73
C PRO A 761 29.45 6.29 23.61
N VAL A 762 28.82 7.22 22.88
CA VAL A 762 29.39 8.55 22.62
C VAL A 762 28.37 9.65 22.92
N GLU A 763 28.80 10.72 23.57
CA GLU A 763 28.03 11.94 23.82
C GLU A 763 28.38 13.05 22.82
N GLN A 764 29.62 13.04 22.33
CA GLN A 764 30.17 14.05 21.43
C GLN A 764 30.72 13.39 20.17
N VAL A 765 30.51 14.02 19.02
CA VAL A 765 31.03 13.51 17.74
C VAL A 765 32.57 13.55 17.67
N ASP A 766 33.19 14.45 18.42
CA ASP A 766 34.65 14.56 18.51
C ASP A 766 35.30 13.24 18.98
N SER A 767 34.68 12.54 19.92
CA SER A 767 35.14 11.24 20.38
C SER A 767 35.08 10.18 19.26
N VAL A 768 34.05 10.24 18.42
CA VAL A 768 33.95 9.35 17.25
C VAL A 768 35.08 9.64 16.26
N LEU A 769 35.30 10.91 15.93
CA LEU A 769 36.35 11.33 14.98
C LEU A 769 37.75 10.91 15.44
N ALA A 770 38.04 11.05 16.74
CA ALA A 770 39.32 10.66 17.31
C ALA A 770 39.60 9.17 17.22
N GLU A 771 38.59 8.32 17.33
CA GLU A 771 38.72 6.86 17.34
C GLU A 771 38.51 6.23 15.97
N ALA A 772 37.62 6.80 15.15
CA ALA A 772 37.30 6.28 13.83
C ALA A 772 38.29 6.65 12.72
N LEU A 773 38.94 7.81 12.86
CA LEU A 773 39.90 8.34 11.89
C LEU A 773 41.36 8.13 12.37
N GLU A 774 42.22 7.69 11.46
CA GLU A 774 43.68 7.70 11.70
C GLU A 774 44.24 9.13 11.51
N LEU A 775 43.83 10.04 12.39
CA LEU A 775 44.37 11.40 12.37
C LEU A 775 45.86 11.35 12.77
N LYS A 776 46.72 11.84 11.91
CA LYS A 776 48.11 12.11 12.27
C LYS A 776 48.09 13.13 13.42
N THR A 777 48.52 12.68 14.60
CA THR A 777 48.42 13.35 15.89
C THR A 777 48.69 14.87 15.82
N CYS A 778 47.62 15.65 15.95
CA CYS A 778 47.68 16.95 16.61
C CYS A 778 47.31 16.71 18.08
N ASP A 779 48.02 17.31 19.02
CA ASP A 779 47.91 17.16 20.47
C ASP A 779 46.44 17.07 20.97
N PRO A 780 46.20 16.32 22.07
CA PRO A 780 44.84 16.18 22.60
C PRO A 780 44.25 17.54 22.96
N LEU A 781 43.08 17.81 22.44
CA LEU A 781 42.25 19.00 22.62
C LEU A 781 42.25 19.41 24.12
N ARG A 782 42.97 20.48 24.48
CA ARG A 782 42.79 21.13 25.76
C ARG A 782 41.43 21.83 25.75
N ASP A 783 40.68 21.58 26.81
CA ASP A 783 39.47 22.30 27.18
C ASP A 783 39.82 23.78 27.42
N ASP A 784 39.94 24.56 26.36
CA ASP A 784 39.99 26.01 26.50
C ASP A 784 38.57 26.53 26.56
N ALA A 785 38.14 26.76 27.79
CA ALA A 785 36.91 27.48 28.12
C ALA A 785 36.78 28.76 27.29
N LEU A 786 35.61 28.91 26.70
CA LEU A 786 35.18 30.14 26.04
C LEU A 786 35.51 31.34 26.95
N PRO A 787 36.14 32.39 26.45
CA PRO A 787 36.34 33.59 27.26
C PRO A 787 34.98 34.16 27.68
N PRO A 788 34.82 34.61 28.91
CA PRO A 788 33.57 35.20 29.39
C PRO A 788 33.22 36.44 28.54
N PRO A 789 31.96 36.70 28.27
CA PRO A 789 31.54 37.82 27.48
C PRO A 789 31.96 39.12 28.18
N GLU A 790 32.67 39.98 27.46
CA GLU A 790 33.04 41.31 27.92
C GLU A 790 31.79 42.09 28.35
N SER A 791 31.78 42.54 29.60
CA SER A 791 30.77 43.42 30.16
C SER A 791 30.89 44.81 29.56
N GLY A 792 30.32 44.99 28.39
CA GLY A 792 30.15 46.31 27.76
C GLY A 792 28.78 46.88 28.16
N SER A 793 28.77 47.74 29.19
CA SER A 793 27.66 48.59 29.54
C SER A 793 27.36 49.58 28.40
N ARG A 794 26.24 49.33 27.69
CA ARG A 794 25.55 50.40 26.96
C ARG A 794 24.06 50.22 27.18
N SER A 795 23.50 51.07 28.01
CA SER A 795 22.10 51.40 28.13
C SER A 795 21.50 51.68 26.75
N ARG A 796 20.51 50.94 26.36
CA ARG A 796 19.58 51.34 25.31
C ARG A 796 18.15 51.20 25.80
N GLU A 797 17.49 52.33 25.74
CA GLU A 797 16.11 52.59 26.08
C GLU A 797 15.17 51.66 25.31
N VAL A 798 14.19 51.18 26.05
CA VAL A 798 13.06 50.36 25.56
C VAL A 798 12.03 51.30 24.99
N PRO A 799 11.55 51.21 23.75
CA PRO A 799 10.36 51.88 23.31
C PRO A 799 9.14 51.11 23.76
N THR A 800 8.36 51.74 24.61
CA THR A 800 6.97 51.33 24.93
C THR A 800 6.08 51.50 23.74
N PHE A 801 5.48 50.38 23.27
CA PHE A 801 4.30 50.43 22.39
C PHE A 801 3.04 50.27 23.28
N ARG A 802 2.22 51.29 23.24
CA ARG A 802 0.83 51.27 23.68
C ARG A 802 -0.06 50.84 22.53
N GLN A 803 -0.96 49.90 22.86
CA GLN A 803 -2.18 49.45 22.22
C GLN A 803 -2.07 48.88 20.81
#